data_c9f4ad8d25c2d80247ed7cc0f3938b94
#
_entry.id   c9f4ad8d25c2d80247ed7cc0f3938b94
#
_cell.length_a   1.000
_cell.length_b   1.000
_cell.length_c   1.000
_cell.angle_alpha   90.00
_cell.angle_beta   90.00
_cell.angle_gamma   90.00
#
_symmetry.space_group_name_H-M   'P 1'
#
loop_
_entity.id
_entity.type
_entity.pdbx_description
1 polymer ?
#
loop_
_entity_poly.entity_id
_entity_poly.type
_entity_poly.pdbx_seq_one_letter_code
_entity_poly.pdbx_strand_id
1 'polypeptide(L)'
;EDKEEFKTFLEELTPYPGLLETYRNNDNGKVYLLLKKEQLDKEYIYFAHILDGIVEAGTWRGNYLDNGIIKFIKYFDQIRIDRINTAYVFDEKSPLKNSENANISNSVIDSLKIEKYSEDKDKFLIDITSLLLSENLSKITTPPYKESSKDSFKIGSISKNKSSIQKVLNYPENSDFEINYVFSNQSNRPIENQDSRNNTIKVRYSFINYPENNFVPRIENQKIGFFSERKTNLSSTDITPYEDLINKWHLEKKDNEIEKSVPIKPILFWIENTTPVDLRPIIKDAVLAWNSAFEEAGFINAIEVKIQPDNADWDAGDIRYNTIRWTSSPNPPFGGYGPSFSNPRTGEILGADIMLEWVYLTNRIRYSELFEDNQPSQDFCSYSHIKHQNRLFGKIASESMNLNVVEKSRLYKEDLYQLVLHEVGHTLGLNHNFAASNLHNNEDIHNPDITYKEGLSASVMDYHGLNIAPLGEQQGQFADIKPGKYDTLAIKFAYTPGLSEKDLKILLKEHSTEEYLFGNDGDDMRSPGKGIDPRINTGDMSSNPVEYAKERLILSQSLIPNLYETLKSKSDSWESVYQGYRIVLRQIHTSAEIISRQVGGVYVNRGYMSDSEESPYKVVPYENQKNSIKILNKYYFDSRKLSIPANIASKMQKERRSFDFFGQTEDPKIHNMILKGQKRVIKHFTNSKVLKRLTDSSLYGNKYLPSELFKDLSSSIFNEKKSRRLNGIAVSYTHLRAHETSTY
;
A
#
# COMPACT_ATOMS: atom_id res chain seq x y z
N GLU A 1 -30.71 9.75 -49.57
CA GLU A 1 -30.94 10.68 -48.45
C GLU A 1 -30.12 10.22 -47.21
N ASP A 2 -30.30 9.02 -46.74
CA ASP A 2 -29.59 8.54 -45.51
C ASP A 2 -28.06 8.50 -45.59
N LYS A 3 -27.47 8.27 -46.77
CA LYS A 3 -26.02 8.22 -46.99
C LYS A 3 -25.35 9.59 -46.91
N GLU A 4 -25.98 10.55 -47.56
CA GLU A 4 -25.51 11.92 -47.60
C GLU A 4 -25.64 12.53 -46.16
N GLU A 5 -26.69 12.20 -45.45
CA GLU A 5 -26.93 12.66 -44.08
C GLU A 5 -25.95 12.09 -43.06
N PHE A 6 -25.54 10.81 -43.14
CA PHE A 6 -24.55 10.21 -42.25
C PHE A 6 -23.15 10.81 -42.47
N LYS A 7 -22.73 10.95 -43.73
CA LYS A 7 -21.43 11.49 -44.08
C LYS A 7 -21.35 12.98 -43.74
N THR A 8 -22.35 13.75 -44.08
CA THR A 8 -22.44 15.17 -43.75
C THR A 8 -22.37 15.41 -42.26
N PHE A 9 -23.09 14.60 -41.46
CA PHE A 9 -23.05 14.69 -40.01
C PHE A 9 -21.64 14.45 -39.44
N LEU A 10 -20.89 13.46 -39.97
CA LEU A 10 -19.51 13.21 -39.54
C LEU A 10 -18.52 14.31 -39.97
N GLU A 11 -18.76 14.95 -41.12
CA GLU A 11 -17.92 16.05 -41.61
C GLU A 11 -18.03 17.31 -40.71
N GLU A 12 -19.11 17.48 -39.97
CA GLU A 12 -19.31 18.53 -38.96
C GLU A 12 -18.57 18.29 -37.65
N LEU A 13 -18.03 17.08 -37.45
CA LEU A 13 -17.37 16.65 -36.24
C LEU A 13 -15.85 16.56 -36.39
N THR A 14 -15.13 16.76 -35.31
CA THR A 14 -13.67 16.52 -35.29
C THR A 14 -13.40 15.05 -35.00
N PRO A 15 -12.71 14.33 -35.91
CA PRO A 15 -12.39 12.93 -35.75
C PRO A 15 -11.19 12.68 -34.84
N TYR A 16 -11.23 11.63 -34.06
CA TYR A 16 -10.13 11.06 -33.26
C TYR A 16 -9.98 9.59 -33.66
N PRO A 17 -9.13 9.27 -34.64
CA PRO A 17 -8.93 7.90 -35.10
C PRO A 17 -8.11 7.09 -34.07
N GLY A 18 -8.46 5.80 -33.88
CA GLY A 18 -7.75 4.90 -32.98
C GLY A 18 -8.54 3.62 -32.74
N LEU A 19 -8.33 2.96 -31.58
CA LEU A 19 -8.98 1.70 -31.23
C LEU A 19 -10.51 1.78 -31.32
N LEU A 20 -11.08 2.78 -30.68
CA LEU A 20 -12.51 3.11 -30.77
C LEU A 20 -12.64 4.47 -31.48
N GLU A 21 -12.98 4.43 -32.75
CA GLU A 21 -13.09 5.64 -33.58
C GLU A 21 -14.08 6.64 -32.95
N THR A 22 -13.60 7.79 -32.54
CA THR A 22 -14.37 8.77 -31.76
C THR A 22 -14.46 10.10 -32.51
N TYR A 23 -15.58 10.79 -32.35
CA TYR A 23 -15.84 12.10 -32.94
C TYR A 23 -16.28 13.07 -31.85
N ARG A 24 -15.90 14.33 -31.97
CA ARG A 24 -16.32 15.41 -31.05
C ARG A 24 -16.98 16.54 -31.80
N ASN A 25 -18.12 16.99 -31.29
CA ASN A 25 -18.74 18.23 -31.73
C ASN A 25 -18.13 19.39 -30.95
N ASN A 26 -17.48 20.34 -31.65
CA ASN A 26 -16.77 21.46 -31.00
C ASN A 26 -17.72 22.57 -30.54
N ASP A 27 -18.96 22.64 -31.04
CA ASP A 27 -19.91 23.69 -30.67
C ASP A 27 -20.60 23.38 -29.32
N ASN A 28 -20.91 22.11 -29.04
CA ASN A 28 -21.63 21.68 -27.85
C ASN A 28 -20.87 20.71 -26.96
N GLY A 29 -19.66 20.28 -27.35
CA GLY A 29 -18.79 19.38 -26.59
C GLY A 29 -19.21 17.93 -26.53
N LYS A 30 -20.26 17.52 -27.27
CA LYS A 30 -20.68 16.13 -27.33
C LYS A 30 -19.61 15.22 -27.93
N VAL A 31 -19.55 14.00 -27.43
CA VAL A 31 -18.60 12.96 -27.87
C VAL A 31 -19.39 11.76 -28.38
N TYR A 32 -19.07 11.37 -29.60
CA TYR A 32 -19.69 10.25 -30.28
C TYR A 32 -18.68 9.13 -30.51
N LEU A 33 -19.13 7.89 -30.38
CA LEU A 33 -18.35 6.70 -30.70
C LEU A 33 -18.92 6.08 -31.98
N LEU A 34 -18.04 5.83 -32.94
CA LEU A 34 -18.37 5.12 -34.16
C LEU A 34 -17.91 3.67 -34.06
N LEU A 35 -18.84 2.78 -33.76
CA LEU A 35 -18.60 1.35 -33.67
C LEU A 35 -18.82 0.67 -35.01
N LYS A 36 -17.85 -0.16 -35.42
CA LYS A 36 -18.00 -1.06 -36.56
C LYS A 36 -18.67 -2.36 -36.11
N LYS A 37 -19.40 -3.02 -37.03
CA LYS A 37 -20.07 -4.30 -36.77
C LYS A 37 -19.11 -5.36 -36.24
N GLU A 38 -17.89 -5.40 -36.73
CA GLU A 38 -16.81 -6.29 -36.28
C GLU A 38 -16.30 -6.02 -34.85
N GLN A 39 -16.60 -4.85 -34.28
CA GLN A 39 -16.27 -4.47 -32.92
C GLN A 39 -17.36 -4.85 -31.91
N LEU A 40 -18.56 -5.22 -32.40
CA LEU A 40 -19.63 -5.73 -31.54
C LEU A 40 -19.27 -7.11 -31.02
N ASP A 41 -19.72 -7.41 -29.81
CA ASP A 41 -19.46 -8.64 -29.08
C ASP A 41 -17.96 -8.94 -28.77
N LYS A 42 -17.03 -8.07 -29.22
CA LYS A 42 -15.64 -8.14 -28.81
C LYS A 42 -15.46 -7.62 -27.39
N GLU A 43 -14.47 -8.16 -26.71
CA GLU A 43 -14.10 -7.79 -25.36
C GLU A 43 -13.06 -6.66 -25.40
N TYR A 44 -13.27 -5.67 -24.54
CA TYR A 44 -12.33 -4.58 -24.25
C TYR A 44 -12.11 -4.53 -22.75
N ILE A 45 -10.89 -4.24 -22.35
CA ILE A 45 -10.60 -3.94 -20.94
C ILE A 45 -10.81 -2.45 -20.77
N TYR A 46 -11.65 -2.04 -19.83
CA TYR A 46 -11.66 -0.65 -19.41
C TYR A 46 -10.95 -0.49 -18.08
N PHE A 47 -10.38 0.67 -17.90
CA PHE A 47 -9.59 1.02 -16.76
C PHE A 47 -9.88 2.48 -16.37
N ALA A 48 -10.05 2.75 -15.07
CA ALA A 48 -10.34 4.07 -14.57
C ALA A 48 -9.34 4.47 -13.49
N HIS A 49 -8.73 5.66 -13.63
CA HIS A 49 -7.84 6.21 -12.62
C HIS A 49 -7.98 7.72 -12.48
N ILE A 50 -7.56 8.24 -11.33
CA ILE A 50 -7.61 9.66 -11.01
C ILE A 50 -6.35 10.35 -11.51
N LEU A 51 -6.52 11.34 -12.40
CA LEU A 51 -5.43 12.20 -12.85
C LEU A 51 -5.15 13.33 -11.85
N ASP A 52 -6.20 13.81 -11.16
CA ASP A 52 -6.09 14.83 -10.13
C ASP A 52 -7.32 14.78 -9.22
N GLY A 53 -7.12 14.98 -7.92
CA GLY A 53 -8.20 14.80 -6.97
C GLY A 53 -8.01 15.59 -5.68
N ILE A 54 -8.79 15.23 -4.65
CA ILE A 54 -8.79 15.84 -3.33
C ILE A 54 -8.57 14.75 -2.29
N VAL A 55 -7.46 14.85 -1.57
CA VAL A 55 -7.04 13.84 -0.60
C VAL A 55 -8.10 13.62 0.49
N GLU A 56 -8.74 14.70 0.95
CA GLU A 56 -9.79 14.66 1.96
C GLU A 56 -11.04 13.89 1.50
N ALA A 57 -11.23 13.77 0.19
CA ALA A 57 -12.27 12.96 -0.43
C ALA A 57 -11.87 11.50 -0.69
N GLY A 58 -10.65 11.11 -0.31
CA GLY A 58 -10.09 9.80 -0.65
C GLY A 58 -9.69 9.67 -2.12
N THR A 59 -9.48 10.79 -2.82
CA THR A 59 -9.08 10.83 -4.21
C THR A 59 -7.75 11.57 -4.35
N TRP A 60 -6.78 10.98 -5.04
CA TRP A 60 -5.46 11.57 -5.29
C TRP A 60 -4.94 11.16 -6.66
N ARG A 61 -3.96 11.88 -7.16
CA ARG A 61 -3.34 11.60 -8.45
C ARG A 61 -2.80 10.16 -8.50
N GLY A 62 -3.16 9.42 -9.55
CA GLY A 62 -2.74 8.04 -9.75
C GLY A 62 -3.57 7.00 -8.99
N ASN A 63 -4.58 7.39 -8.21
CA ASN A 63 -5.46 6.44 -7.57
C ASN A 63 -6.26 5.64 -8.61
N TYR A 64 -6.18 4.32 -8.52
CA TYR A 64 -6.97 3.42 -9.34
C TYR A 64 -8.39 3.30 -8.78
N LEU A 65 -9.37 3.46 -9.65
CA LEU A 65 -10.79 3.42 -9.29
C LEU A 65 -11.41 2.07 -9.58
N ASP A 66 -11.27 1.59 -10.81
CA ASP A 66 -11.93 0.37 -11.26
C ASP A 66 -11.26 -0.16 -12.54
N ASN A 67 -11.40 -1.45 -12.77
CA ASN A 67 -11.12 -2.10 -14.05
C ASN A 67 -12.17 -3.19 -14.34
N GLY A 68 -12.30 -3.55 -15.58
CA GLY A 68 -13.25 -4.60 -15.98
C GLY A 68 -13.16 -4.94 -17.45
N ILE A 69 -13.84 -6.00 -17.83
CA ILE A 69 -14.03 -6.37 -19.24
C ILE A 69 -15.42 -5.94 -19.65
N ILE A 70 -15.53 -5.25 -20.77
CA ILE A 70 -16.80 -4.82 -21.36
C ILE A 70 -16.98 -5.36 -22.78
N LYS A 71 -18.24 -5.41 -23.21
CA LYS A 71 -18.69 -5.68 -24.58
C LYS A 71 -19.69 -4.64 -25.02
N PHE A 72 -19.62 -4.28 -26.30
CA PHE A 72 -20.66 -3.52 -26.98
C PHE A 72 -21.62 -4.49 -27.68
N ILE A 73 -22.87 -4.52 -27.26
CA ILE A 73 -23.88 -5.46 -27.78
C ILE A 73 -25.00 -4.68 -28.45
N LYS A 74 -25.24 -4.98 -29.73
CA LYS A 74 -26.36 -4.40 -30.43
C LYS A 74 -27.71 -5.02 -29.98
N TYR A 75 -28.61 -4.16 -29.52
CA TYR A 75 -29.94 -4.53 -29.11
C TYR A 75 -30.98 -3.62 -29.78
N PHE A 76 -31.59 -4.08 -30.86
CA PHE A 76 -32.48 -3.30 -31.72
C PHE A 76 -31.80 -1.98 -32.19
N ASP A 77 -32.32 -0.81 -31.79
CA ASP A 77 -31.85 0.51 -32.13
C ASP A 77 -30.88 1.09 -31.08
N GLN A 78 -30.34 0.25 -30.19
CA GLN A 78 -29.42 0.64 -29.12
C GLN A 78 -28.12 -0.18 -29.15
N ILE A 79 -27.08 0.40 -28.60
CA ILE A 79 -25.85 -0.31 -28.20
C ILE A 79 -25.85 -0.40 -26.70
N ARG A 80 -25.90 -1.61 -26.18
CA ARG A 80 -25.77 -1.92 -24.76
C ARG A 80 -24.31 -2.15 -24.43
N ILE A 81 -23.87 -1.66 -23.29
CA ILE A 81 -22.52 -1.86 -22.75
C ILE A 81 -22.65 -2.81 -21.57
N ASP A 82 -22.16 -4.03 -21.72
CA ASP A 82 -22.21 -5.06 -20.71
C ASP A 82 -20.82 -5.22 -20.07
N ARG A 83 -20.78 -5.20 -18.73
CA ARG A 83 -19.60 -5.60 -17.95
C ARG A 83 -19.67 -7.10 -17.71
N ILE A 84 -18.62 -7.79 -18.12
CA ILE A 84 -18.54 -9.25 -18.07
C ILE A 84 -18.10 -9.71 -16.67
N ASN A 85 -18.78 -10.69 -16.13
CA ASN A 85 -18.40 -11.33 -14.90
C ASN A 85 -17.17 -12.23 -15.13
N THR A 86 -16.08 -11.99 -14.43
CA THR A 86 -14.84 -12.76 -14.54
C THR A 86 -14.50 -13.55 -13.28
N ALA A 87 -15.33 -13.46 -12.24
CA ALA A 87 -15.08 -14.09 -10.95
C ALA A 87 -15.39 -15.59 -10.91
N TYR A 88 -16.27 -16.06 -11.79
CA TYR A 88 -16.68 -17.46 -11.84
C TYR A 88 -16.14 -18.13 -13.10
N VAL A 89 -15.59 -19.32 -12.93
CA VAL A 89 -15.00 -20.12 -14.00
C VAL A 89 -15.58 -21.54 -13.97
N PHE A 90 -15.49 -22.23 -15.10
CA PHE A 90 -15.89 -23.62 -15.26
C PHE A 90 -14.84 -24.35 -16.07
N ASP A 91 -14.56 -25.60 -15.73
CA ASP A 91 -13.66 -26.43 -16.52
C ASP A 91 -14.21 -26.61 -17.94
N GLU A 92 -13.39 -26.36 -18.93
CA GLU A 92 -13.74 -26.44 -20.35
C GLU A 92 -14.26 -27.83 -20.74
N LYS A 93 -13.85 -28.89 -20.04
CA LYS A 93 -14.25 -30.27 -20.26
C LYS A 93 -15.49 -30.67 -19.45
N SER A 94 -15.93 -29.82 -18.52
CA SER A 94 -17.09 -30.11 -17.69
C SER A 94 -18.41 -29.86 -18.47
N PRO A 95 -19.39 -30.76 -18.43
CA PRO A 95 -20.74 -30.49 -18.97
C PRO A 95 -21.40 -29.26 -18.32
N LEU A 96 -20.99 -28.88 -17.08
CA LEU A 96 -21.48 -27.69 -16.39
C LEU A 96 -21.10 -26.38 -17.08
N LYS A 97 -20.07 -26.40 -17.95
CA LYS A 97 -19.70 -25.24 -18.79
C LYS A 97 -20.89 -24.76 -19.63
N ASN A 98 -21.77 -25.65 -20.08
CA ASN A 98 -22.97 -25.28 -20.83
C ASN A 98 -23.99 -24.47 -20.01
N SER A 99 -23.81 -24.42 -18.69
CA SER A 99 -24.66 -23.65 -17.77
C SER A 99 -23.93 -22.41 -17.18
N GLU A 100 -22.80 -21.99 -17.74
CA GLU A 100 -21.95 -20.91 -17.19
C GLU A 100 -22.70 -19.58 -16.96
N ASN A 101 -23.77 -19.33 -17.72
CA ASN A 101 -24.60 -18.14 -17.55
C ASN A 101 -25.79 -18.33 -16.61
N ALA A 102 -25.98 -19.54 -16.06
CA ALA A 102 -27.08 -19.81 -15.16
C ALA A 102 -26.83 -19.22 -13.76
N ASN A 103 -27.70 -18.31 -13.32
CA ASN A 103 -27.59 -17.60 -12.05
C ASN A 103 -26.32 -16.70 -11.91
N ILE A 104 -25.63 -16.46 -13.02
CA ILE A 104 -24.50 -15.54 -13.11
C ILE A 104 -24.88 -14.48 -14.14
N SER A 105 -24.96 -13.22 -13.74
CA SER A 105 -25.29 -12.15 -14.68
C SER A 105 -24.11 -11.25 -14.97
N ASN A 106 -23.99 -10.83 -16.22
CA ASN A 106 -23.23 -9.66 -16.60
C ASN A 106 -24.00 -8.40 -16.19
N SER A 107 -23.31 -7.34 -15.88
CA SER A 107 -23.93 -6.07 -15.51
C SER A 107 -24.10 -5.18 -16.73
N VAL A 108 -25.32 -4.76 -17.04
CA VAL A 108 -25.54 -3.72 -18.04
C VAL A 108 -25.15 -2.38 -17.45
N ILE A 109 -24.06 -1.79 -17.94
CA ILE A 109 -23.55 -0.48 -17.48
C ILE A 109 -24.43 0.63 -18.02
N ASP A 110 -24.74 0.59 -19.33
CA ASP A 110 -25.57 1.57 -19.99
C ASP A 110 -26.18 1.00 -21.28
N SER A 111 -27.19 1.69 -21.84
CA SER A 111 -27.79 1.38 -23.13
C SER A 111 -28.02 2.65 -23.91
N LEU A 112 -27.26 2.86 -24.96
CA LEU A 112 -27.17 4.09 -25.73
C LEU A 112 -27.89 3.95 -27.07
N LYS A 113 -28.73 4.91 -27.42
CA LYS A 113 -29.40 4.93 -28.70
C LYS A 113 -28.44 5.10 -29.85
N ILE A 114 -28.66 4.39 -30.94
CA ILE A 114 -27.92 4.61 -32.18
C ILE A 114 -28.46 5.88 -32.85
N GLU A 115 -27.65 6.92 -32.92
CA GLU A 115 -28.03 8.21 -33.49
C GLU A 115 -28.09 8.15 -35.02
N LYS A 116 -27.12 7.47 -35.64
CA LYS A 116 -26.98 7.33 -37.09
C LYS A 116 -26.39 5.98 -37.45
N TYR A 117 -26.72 5.52 -38.65
CA TYR A 117 -26.19 4.29 -39.28
C TYR A 117 -25.44 4.65 -40.56
N SER A 118 -24.37 3.90 -40.89
CA SER A 118 -23.84 3.90 -42.24
C SER A 118 -24.83 3.26 -43.20
N GLU A 119 -24.71 3.53 -44.49
CA GLU A 119 -25.59 3.02 -45.57
C GLU A 119 -25.67 1.49 -45.57
N ASP A 120 -24.55 0.81 -45.41
CA ASP A 120 -24.38 -0.63 -45.34
C ASP A 120 -24.84 -1.23 -43.96
N LYS A 121 -25.18 -0.35 -42.99
CA LYS A 121 -25.48 -0.68 -41.62
C LYS A 121 -24.36 -1.45 -40.90
N ASP A 122 -23.11 -1.26 -41.31
CA ASP A 122 -21.94 -1.88 -40.70
C ASP A 122 -21.24 -0.93 -39.71
N LYS A 123 -21.72 0.33 -39.59
CA LYS A 123 -21.24 1.30 -38.62
C LYS A 123 -22.37 1.94 -37.83
N PHE A 124 -22.18 2.12 -36.54
CA PHE A 124 -23.15 2.63 -35.58
C PHE A 124 -22.59 3.83 -34.84
N LEU A 125 -23.20 4.98 -34.99
CA LEU A 125 -22.82 6.19 -34.25
C LEU A 125 -23.68 6.32 -33.00
N ILE A 126 -23.05 6.39 -31.83
CA ILE A 126 -23.72 6.56 -30.54
C ILE A 126 -23.17 7.77 -29.79
N ASP A 127 -24.03 8.53 -29.10
CA ASP A 127 -23.63 9.62 -28.20
C ASP A 127 -23.24 9.04 -26.82
N ILE A 128 -21.96 9.09 -26.48
CA ILE A 128 -21.41 8.57 -25.20
C ILE A 128 -21.24 9.67 -24.14
N THR A 129 -21.67 10.91 -24.41
CA THR A 129 -21.48 12.07 -23.53
C THR A 129 -22.09 11.82 -22.14
N SER A 130 -23.31 11.30 -22.09
CA SER A 130 -24.01 11.04 -20.82
C SER A 130 -23.34 9.93 -20.00
N LEU A 131 -22.81 8.90 -20.66
CA LEU A 131 -22.05 7.83 -20.04
C LEU A 131 -20.79 8.39 -19.38
N LEU A 132 -20.00 9.16 -20.14
CA LEU A 132 -18.76 9.77 -19.65
C LEU A 132 -18.97 10.82 -18.54
N LEU A 133 -20.13 11.49 -18.51
CA LEU A 133 -20.48 12.48 -17.45
C LEU A 133 -21.28 11.86 -16.27
N SER A 134 -21.20 10.56 -16.09
CA SER A 134 -21.84 9.83 -14.99
C SER A 134 -20.85 8.93 -14.25
N GLU A 135 -21.27 8.32 -13.15
CA GLU A 135 -20.51 7.29 -12.45
C GLU A 135 -20.91 5.86 -12.91
N ASN A 136 -21.46 5.71 -14.13
CA ASN A 136 -21.89 4.39 -14.64
C ASN A 136 -20.70 3.48 -14.95
N LEU A 137 -19.61 4.03 -15.50
CA LEU A 137 -18.40 3.25 -15.76
C LEU A 137 -17.66 2.88 -14.48
N SER A 138 -17.54 3.82 -13.56
CA SER A 138 -16.80 3.63 -12.30
C SER A 138 -17.34 4.54 -11.21
N LYS A 139 -17.43 4.01 -9.99
CA LYS A 139 -17.79 4.78 -8.82
C LYS A 139 -16.55 5.61 -8.37
N ILE A 140 -16.68 6.94 -8.42
CA ILE A 140 -15.61 7.85 -8.02
C ILE A 140 -15.64 8.09 -6.52
N THR A 141 -16.86 8.21 -5.98
CA THR A 141 -17.06 8.36 -4.54
C THR A 141 -17.07 7.00 -3.87
N THR A 142 -16.01 6.67 -3.14
CA THR A 142 -15.97 5.46 -2.32
C THR A 142 -17.05 5.51 -1.25
N PRO A 143 -17.85 4.43 -1.05
CA PRO A 143 -18.77 4.34 0.07
C PRO A 143 -17.96 4.44 1.38
N PRO A 144 -18.43 5.17 2.41
CA PRO A 144 -17.76 5.20 3.69
C PRO A 144 -17.75 3.79 4.29
N TYR A 145 -16.58 3.22 4.49
CA TYR A 145 -16.38 1.89 5.10
C TYR A 145 -16.79 1.83 6.59
N LYS A 146 -16.97 2.98 7.22
CA LYS A 146 -17.54 3.14 8.58
C LYS A 146 -18.46 4.35 8.56
N GLU A 147 -19.44 4.38 9.48
CA GLU A 147 -20.20 5.60 9.75
C GLU A 147 -19.21 6.74 9.93
N SER A 148 -19.14 7.58 8.92
CA SER A 148 -18.31 8.78 8.96
C SER A 148 -18.77 9.64 10.11
N SER A 149 -17.86 10.17 10.91
CA SER A 149 -18.21 11.16 11.92
C SER A 149 -19.04 12.29 11.29
N LYS A 150 -19.95 12.91 12.03
CA LYS A 150 -20.78 14.01 11.51
C LYS A 150 -19.94 15.13 10.89
N ASP A 151 -18.68 15.24 11.31
CA ASP A 151 -17.72 16.27 10.89
C ASP A 151 -16.76 15.82 9.76
N SER A 152 -16.94 14.60 9.20
CA SER A 152 -16.10 14.13 8.09
C SER A 152 -16.43 14.88 6.80
N PHE A 153 -15.42 15.18 6.00
CA PHE A 153 -15.58 15.76 4.67
C PHE A 153 -16.45 14.87 3.79
N LYS A 154 -17.44 15.46 3.11
CA LYS A 154 -18.34 14.76 2.18
C LYS A 154 -18.28 15.44 0.83
N ILE A 155 -17.80 14.75 -0.17
CA ILE A 155 -17.63 15.31 -1.51
C ILE A 155 -18.95 15.77 -2.14
N GLY A 156 -20.06 15.09 -1.83
CA GLY A 156 -21.39 15.41 -2.37
C GLY A 156 -21.76 14.61 -3.61
N SER A 157 -22.58 15.20 -4.48
CA SER A 157 -23.10 14.55 -5.69
C SER A 157 -22.55 15.20 -6.95
N ILE A 158 -22.46 14.44 -8.05
CA ILE A 158 -22.05 14.96 -9.36
C ILE A 158 -23.00 16.07 -9.83
N SER A 159 -22.41 17.19 -10.23
CA SER A 159 -23.08 18.28 -10.92
C SER A 159 -22.79 18.15 -12.43
N LYS A 160 -23.69 17.50 -13.17
CA LYS A 160 -23.53 17.24 -14.61
C LYS A 160 -23.25 18.50 -15.43
N ASN A 161 -23.94 19.58 -15.14
CA ASN A 161 -23.79 20.88 -15.84
C ASN A 161 -22.47 21.61 -15.55
N LYS A 162 -21.75 21.23 -14.50
CA LYS A 162 -20.41 21.76 -14.18
C LYS A 162 -19.31 20.80 -14.60
N SER A 163 -19.65 19.52 -14.82
CA SER A 163 -18.70 18.50 -15.28
C SER A 163 -18.48 18.62 -16.79
N SER A 164 -17.31 18.20 -17.27
CA SER A 164 -16.95 18.35 -18.68
C SER A 164 -15.94 17.31 -19.15
N ILE A 165 -16.06 16.88 -20.41
CA ILE A 165 -15.09 16.03 -21.07
C ILE A 165 -13.96 16.96 -21.55
N GLN A 166 -12.76 16.79 -21.01
CA GLN A 166 -11.61 17.65 -21.27
C GLN A 166 -10.89 17.26 -22.55
N LYS A 167 -10.50 15.97 -22.64
CA LYS A 167 -9.74 15.45 -23.76
C LYS A 167 -10.30 14.12 -24.25
N VAL A 168 -10.10 13.89 -25.53
CA VAL A 168 -10.22 12.61 -26.20
C VAL A 168 -8.85 12.31 -26.77
N LEU A 169 -8.22 11.22 -26.34
CA LEU A 169 -6.91 10.76 -26.79
C LEU A 169 -7.11 9.34 -27.33
N ASN A 170 -6.76 9.14 -28.60
CA ASN A 170 -7.08 7.88 -29.26
C ASN A 170 -5.84 7.32 -29.96
N TYR A 171 -5.54 6.06 -29.69
CA TYR A 171 -4.36 5.34 -30.14
C TYR A 171 -4.76 3.98 -30.72
N PRO A 172 -3.87 3.29 -31.46
CA PRO A 172 -4.21 2.00 -32.05
C PRO A 172 -4.69 0.92 -31.06
N GLU A 173 -4.12 0.90 -29.83
CA GLU A 173 -4.41 -0.15 -28.82
C GLU A 173 -5.23 0.36 -27.64
N ASN A 174 -5.46 1.67 -27.53
CA ASN A 174 -6.29 2.25 -26.47
C ASN A 174 -6.99 3.54 -26.89
N SER A 175 -8.12 3.81 -26.25
CA SER A 175 -8.89 5.05 -26.37
C SER A 175 -9.12 5.63 -25.01
N ASP A 176 -8.65 6.85 -24.76
CA ASP A 176 -8.67 7.50 -23.46
C ASP A 176 -9.58 8.73 -23.44
N PHE A 177 -10.31 8.90 -22.34
CA PHE A 177 -11.19 10.04 -22.09
C PHE A 177 -10.84 10.70 -20.76
N GLU A 178 -10.44 11.98 -20.80
CA GLU A 178 -10.23 12.78 -19.58
C GLU A 178 -11.48 13.58 -19.23
N ILE A 179 -11.99 13.36 -18.05
CA ILE A 179 -13.22 13.98 -17.56
C ILE A 179 -12.93 14.77 -16.27
N ASN A 180 -13.39 16.02 -16.23
CA ASN A 180 -13.50 16.78 -14.99
C ASN A 180 -14.89 16.58 -14.41
N TYR A 181 -14.98 15.80 -13.34
CA TYR A 181 -16.20 15.69 -12.55
C TYR A 181 -16.23 16.78 -11.48
N VAL A 182 -17.32 17.51 -11.41
CA VAL A 182 -17.55 18.48 -10.33
C VAL A 182 -18.60 17.91 -9.38
N PHE A 183 -18.18 17.70 -8.15
CA PHE A 183 -19.04 17.27 -7.06
C PHE A 183 -19.48 18.49 -6.25
N SER A 184 -20.76 18.57 -5.92
CA SER A 184 -21.33 19.69 -5.18
C SER A 184 -21.95 19.26 -3.86
N ASN A 185 -21.54 19.93 -2.77
CA ASN A 185 -22.15 19.80 -1.45
C ASN A 185 -22.18 21.16 -0.76
N GLN A 186 -23.32 21.81 -0.76
CA GLN A 186 -23.50 23.17 -0.24
C GLN A 186 -23.33 23.26 1.29
N SER A 187 -23.34 22.14 2.00
CA SER A 187 -23.11 22.08 3.45
C SER A 187 -21.65 22.01 3.87
N ASN A 188 -20.73 21.82 2.93
CA ASN A 188 -19.31 21.78 3.25
C ASN A 188 -18.82 23.17 3.71
N ARG A 189 -17.97 23.14 4.73
CA ARG A 189 -17.21 24.31 5.15
C ARG A 189 -15.93 24.44 4.32
N PRO A 190 -15.45 25.65 4.05
CA PRO A 190 -14.17 25.84 3.36
C PRO A 190 -13.05 25.08 4.08
N ILE A 191 -12.23 24.35 3.30
CA ILE A 191 -11.00 23.74 3.76
C ILE A 191 -9.87 24.64 3.27
N GLU A 192 -9.10 25.19 4.20
CA GLU A 192 -8.04 26.16 3.94
C GLU A 192 -8.50 27.26 2.95
N ASN A 193 -7.93 27.36 1.77
CA ASN A 193 -8.28 28.42 0.79
C ASN A 193 -9.17 27.91 -0.35
N GLN A 194 -9.84 26.77 -0.19
CA GLN A 194 -10.68 26.16 -1.22
C GLN A 194 -12.17 26.32 -0.93
N ASP A 195 -12.97 26.55 -1.98
CA ASP A 195 -14.44 26.41 -1.89
C ASP A 195 -14.84 24.94 -1.97
N SER A 196 -14.83 24.28 -0.82
CA SER A 196 -15.17 22.85 -0.69
C SER A 196 -16.61 22.49 -1.01
N ARG A 197 -17.46 23.47 -1.36
CA ARG A 197 -18.82 23.24 -1.84
C ARG A 197 -18.87 22.69 -3.27
N ASN A 198 -17.80 22.94 -4.06
CA ASN A 198 -17.65 22.45 -5.43
C ASN A 198 -16.23 21.90 -5.60
N ASN A 199 -16.13 20.59 -5.77
CA ASN A 199 -14.86 19.88 -5.80
C ASN A 199 -14.69 19.23 -7.17
N THR A 200 -13.57 19.51 -7.85
CA THR A 200 -13.27 18.94 -9.15
C THR A 200 -12.33 17.75 -8.99
N ILE A 201 -12.72 16.62 -9.56
CA ILE A 201 -11.89 15.42 -9.67
C ILE A 201 -11.71 15.10 -11.14
N LYS A 202 -10.46 14.97 -11.56
CA LYS A 202 -10.12 14.62 -12.92
C LYS A 202 -9.88 13.12 -13.01
N VAL A 203 -10.65 12.46 -13.87
CA VAL A 203 -10.57 11.01 -14.09
C VAL A 203 -10.21 10.74 -15.55
N ARG A 204 -9.39 9.72 -15.79
CA ARG A 204 -9.15 9.15 -17.11
C ARG A 204 -9.77 7.76 -17.18
N TYR A 205 -10.58 7.53 -18.20
CA TYR A 205 -11.02 6.21 -18.61
C TYR A 205 -10.20 5.78 -19.80
N SER A 206 -9.61 4.60 -19.73
CA SER A 206 -8.88 3.99 -20.84
C SER A 206 -9.61 2.72 -21.27
N PHE A 207 -9.98 2.63 -22.54
CA PHE A 207 -10.48 1.41 -23.17
C PHE A 207 -9.31 0.79 -23.91
N ILE A 208 -9.00 -0.45 -23.62
CA ILE A 208 -7.83 -1.15 -24.13
C ILE A 208 -8.28 -2.34 -24.94
N ASN A 209 -7.61 -2.59 -26.06
CA ASN A 209 -7.82 -3.81 -26.83
C ASN A 209 -7.54 -5.04 -25.95
N TYR A 210 -8.45 -6.03 -25.97
CA TYR A 210 -8.21 -7.25 -25.23
C TYR A 210 -6.98 -7.97 -25.82
N PRO A 211 -5.94 -8.28 -25.01
CA PRO A 211 -4.73 -8.89 -25.53
C PRO A 211 -4.96 -10.30 -26.04
N GLU A 212 -4.58 -10.52 -27.30
CA GLU A 212 -4.52 -11.85 -27.93
C GLU A 212 -3.05 -12.30 -27.94
N ASN A 213 -2.61 -12.97 -26.87
CA ASN A 213 -1.23 -13.41 -26.69
C ASN A 213 -1.14 -14.80 -26.04
N ASN A 214 0.08 -15.28 -25.84
CA ASN A 214 0.38 -16.59 -25.23
C ASN A 214 0.55 -16.51 -23.71
N PHE A 215 -0.05 -15.53 -23.05
CA PHE A 215 0.05 -15.41 -21.60
C PHE A 215 -0.50 -16.63 -20.89
N VAL A 216 0.30 -17.21 -19.98
CA VAL A 216 -0.08 -18.34 -19.15
C VAL A 216 -0.36 -17.84 -17.74
N PRO A 217 -1.65 -17.84 -17.29
CA PRO A 217 -2.01 -17.50 -15.91
C PRO A 217 -1.31 -18.41 -14.91
N ARG A 218 -1.10 -17.90 -13.69
CA ARG A 218 -0.53 -18.65 -12.57
C ARG A 218 -1.47 -18.60 -11.38
N ILE A 219 -1.80 -19.79 -10.83
CA ILE A 219 -2.64 -19.90 -9.64
C ILE A 219 -1.85 -19.44 -8.42
N GLU A 220 -2.53 -18.68 -7.55
CA GLU A 220 -2.01 -18.20 -6.28
C GLU A 220 -1.60 -19.35 -5.35
N ASN A 221 -0.64 -19.11 -4.48
CA ASN A 221 -0.26 -20.04 -3.42
C ASN A 221 -0.15 -19.30 -2.09
N GLN A 222 -0.71 -19.88 -1.03
CA GLN A 222 -0.73 -19.26 0.31
C GLN A 222 0.65 -18.97 0.93
N LYS A 223 1.74 -19.49 0.35
CA LYS A 223 3.13 -19.25 0.80
C LYS A 223 3.78 -18.06 0.07
N ILE A 224 3.17 -17.57 -1.01
CA ILE A 224 3.74 -16.52 -1.86
C ILE A 224 2.74 -15.39 -2.03
N GLY A 225 3.15 -14.17 -1.67
CA GLY A 225 2.30 -13.00 -1.68
C GLY A 225 2.28 -12.26 -3.01
N PHE A 226 1.20 -12.41 -3.75
CA PHE A 226 0.90 -11.60 -4.93
C PHE A 226 -0.47 -10.92 -4.78
N PHE A 227 -0.68 -9.82 -5.48
CA PHE A 227 -2.04 -9.38 -5.81
C PHE A 227 -2.63 -10.40 -6.77
N SER A 228 -3.93 -10.66 -6.67
CA SER A 228 -4.59 -11.71 -7.44
C SER A 228 -5.98 -11.34 -7.89
N GLU A 229 -6.40 -11.92 -9.03
CA GLU A 229 -7.75 -11.89 -9.55
C GLU A 229 -8.53 -13.09 -8.99
N ARG A 230 -9.56 -12.81 -8.21
CA ARG A 230 -10.37 -13.87 -7.57
C ARG A 230 -11.11 -14.71 -8.58
N LYS A 231 -10.99 -16.05 -8.47
CA LYS A 231 -11.68 -17.03 -9.28
C LYS A 231 -12.29 -18.12 -8.42
N THR A 232 -13.55 -18.45 -8.69
CA THR A 232 -14.23 -19.59 -8.08
C THR A 232 -14.61 -20.56 -9.17
N ASN A 233 -14.06 -21.77 -9.17
CA ASN A 233 -14.40 -22.82 -10.14
C ASN A 233 -15.68 -23.53 -9.69
N LEU A 234 -16.78 -23.22 -10.38
CA LEU A 234 -18.12 -23.77 -10.05
C LEU A 234 -18.32 -25.20 -10.55
N SER A 235 -17.39 -25.75 -11.32
CA SER A 235 -17.38 -27.17 -11.69
C SER A 235 -16.56 -28.04 -10.74
N SER A 236 -15.78 -27.43 -9.83
CA SER A 236 -15.00 -28.15 -8.84
C SER A 236 -15.88 -28.82 -7.79
N THR A 237 -15.46 -29.99 -7.33
CA THR A 237 -16.04 -30.70 -6.19
C THR A 237 -15.26 -30.51 -4.91
N ASP A 238 -14.18 -29.73 -4.94
CA ASP A 238 -13.32 -29.48 -3.79
C ASP A 238 -14.01 -28.58 -2.74
N ILE A 239 -13.59 -28.71 -1.49
CA ILE A 239 -14.07 -27.86 -0.39
C ILE A 239 -13.64 -26.40 -0.62
N THR A 240 -12.50 -26.18 -1.28
CA THR A 240 -11.94 -24.88 -1.61
C THR A 240 -11.82 -24.74 -3.12
N PRO A 241 -12.90 -24.35 -3.82
CA PRO A 241 -12.93 -24.28 -5.28
C PRO A 241 -12.31 -22.98 -5.83
N TYR A 242 -11.31 -22.42 -5.13
CA TYR A 242 -10.67 -21.14 -5.49
C TYR A 242 -9.45 -21.38 -6.36
N GLU A 243 -9.42 -20.71 -7.50
CA GLU A 243 -8.32 -20.72 -8.48
C GLU A 243 -7.87 -19.29 -8.76
N ASP A 244 -7.65 -18.52 -7.69
CA ASP A 244 -7.22 -17.12 -7.77
C ASP A 244 -5.93 -17.01 -8.58
N LEU A 245 -5.86 -16.04 -9.51
CA LEU A 245 -4.77 -15.89 -10.45
C LEU A 245 -3.88 -14.72 -10.03
N ILE A 246 -2.59 -14.97 -9.84
CA ILE A 246 -1.66 -13.89 -9.47
C ILE A 246 -1.52 -12.88 -10.60
N ASN A 247 -1.31 -11.62 -10.22
CA ASN A 247 -0.99 -10.56 -11.16
C ASN A 247 0.49 -10.59 -11.50
N LYS A 248 0.82 -10.74 -12.78
CA LYS A 248 2.20 -10.78 -13.28
C LYS A 248 2.31 -10.27 -14.71
N TRP A 249 3.50 -9.79 -15.08
CA TRP A 249 3.80 -9.40 -16.46
C TRP A 249 3.90 -10.60 -17.38
N HIS A 250 3.59 -10.38 -18.67
CA HIS A 250 3.88 -11.33 -19.72
C HIS A 250 5.36 -11.20 -20.14
N LEU A 251 6.15 -12.21 -19.80
CA LEU A 251 7.55 -12.31 -20.22
C LEU A 251 7.80 -13.62 -20.98
N GLU A 252 8.36 -13.52 -22.18
CA GLU A 252 8.77 -14.65 -22.99
C GLU A 252 10.27 -14.51 -23.32
N LYS A 253 11.02 -15.60 -23.21
CA LYS A 253 12.44 -15.61 -23.61
C LYS A 253 12.57 -15.40 -25.12
N LYS A 254 13.54 -14.59 -25.51
CA LYS A 254 13.89 -14.42 -26.92
C LYS A 254 14.52 -15.71 -27.49
N ASP A 255 15.24 -16.44 -26.65
CA ASP A 255 15.84 -17.74 -26.97
C ASP A 255 15.51 -18.72 -25.85
N ASN A 256 14.70 -19.71 -26.16
CA ASN A 256 14.27 -20.75 -25.20
C ASN A 256 15.28 -21.88 -25.02
N GLU A 257 16.31 -21.95 -25.86
CA GLU A 257 17.33 -23.01 -25.79
C GLU A 257 18.43 -22.72 -24.77
N ILE A 258 18.51 -21.47 -24.29
CA ILE A 258 19.49 -21.05 -23.29
C ILE A 258 18.88 -20.87 -21.92
N GLU A 259 19.65 -21.18 -20.89
CA GLU A 259 19.20 -21.11 -19.50
C GLU A 259 18.74 -19.69 -19.11
N LYS A 260 19.54 -18.68 -19.46
CA LYS A 260 19.22 -17.26 -19.21
C LYS A 260 19.17 -16.49 -20.52
N SER A 261 18.03 -15.90 -20.87
CA SER A 261 17.81 -15.14 -22.10
C SER A 261 17.24 -13.76 -21.79
N VAL A 262 17.48 -12.79 -22.66
CA VAL A 262 16.73 -11.54 -22.63
C VAL A 262 15.26 -11.83 -22.98
N PRO A 263 14.29 -11.06 -22.47
CA PRO A 263 12.90 -11.20 -22.89
C PRO A 263 12.69 -10.65 -24.30
N ILE A 264 11.67 -11.13 -25.02
CA ILE A 264 11.21 -10.54 -26.29
C ILE A 264 10.85 -9.07 -26.07
N LYS A 265 10.11 -8.77 -24.99
CA LYS A 265 9.70 -7.42 -24.59
C LYS A 265 10.03 -7.23 -23.11
N PRO A 266 11.00 -6.37 -22.75
CA PRO A 266 11.30 -6.07 -21.36
C PRO A 266 10.19 -5.21 -20.71
N ILE A 267 10.10 -5.26 -19.39
CA ILE A 267 9.29 -4.34 -18.59
C ILE A 267 10.03 -3.00 -18.58
N LEU A 268 9.49 -2.00 -19.30
CA LEU A 268 10.13 -0.71 -19.45
C LEU A 268 9.48 0.33 -18.52
N PHE A 269 10.26 0.92 -17.62
CA PHE A 269 9.86 2.06 -16.80
C PHE A 269 10.45 3.37 -17.32
N TRP A 270 9.67 4.44 -17.20
CA TRP A 270 10.07 5.79 -17.56
C TRP A 270 10.12 6.67 -16.31
N ILE A 271 11.27 7.24 -16.01
CA ILE A 271 11.39 8.27 -14.97
C ILE A 271 10.87 9.59 -15.60
N GLU A 272 9.77 10.10 -15.03
CA GLU A 272 9.15 11.34 -15.51
C GLU A 272 10.13 12.52 -15.40
N ASN A 273 10.07 13.44 -16.35
CA ASN A 273 10.98 14.60 -16.43
C ASN A 273 10.82 15.60 -15.27
N THR A 274 9.70 15.55 -14.53
CA THR A 274 9.48 16.31 -13.29
C THR A 274 10.30 15.79 -12.11
N THR A 275 10.87 14.59 -12.22
CA THR A 275 11.72 14.01 -11.16
C THR A 275 13.00 14.83 -10.98
N PRO A 276 13.34 15.27 -9.73
CA PRO A 276 14.58 15.98 -9.47
C PRO A 276 15.81 15.25 -10.01
N VAL A 277 16.66 15.98 -10.71
CA VAL A 277 17.78 15.39 -11.47
C VAL A 277 18.70 14.54 -10.59
N ASP A 278 18.99 15.03 -9.38
CA ASP A 278 19.89 14.34 -8.43
C ASP A 278 19.33 12.99 -7.91
N LEU A 279 18.02 12.78 -8.02
CA LEU A 279 17.37 11.54 -7.58
C LEU A 279 17.29 10.49 -8.69
N ARG A 280 17.33 10.90 -9.97
CA ARG A 280 17.17 9.99 -11.12
C ARG A 280 18.13 8.80 -11.12
N PRO A 281 19.43 8.96 -10.78
CA PRO A 281 20.35 7.82 -10.72
C PRO A 281 19.95 6.80 -9.65
N ILE A 282 19.59 7.26 -8.43
CA ILE A 282 19.21 6.39 -7.31
C ILE A 282 17.95 5.60 -7.68
N ILE A 283 16.96 6.27 -8.26
CA ILE A 283 15.70 5.65 -8.70
C ILE A 283 15.98 4.62 -9.79
N LYS A 284 16.77 4.98 -10.80
CA LYS A 284 17.14 4.06 -11.88
C LYS A 284 17.82 2.80 -11.34
N ASP A 285 18.81 2.95 -10.46
CA ASP A 285 19.57 1.84 -9.92
C ASP A 285 18.68 0.92 -9.06
N ALA A 286 17.76 1.49 -8.28
CA ALA A 286 16.80 0.74 -7.46
C ALA A 286 15.84 -0.09 -8.32
N VAL A 287 15.32 0.47 -9.41
CA VAL A 287 14.45 -0.26 -10.35
C VAL A 287 15.21 -1.41 -11.01
N LEU A 288 16.44 -1.15 -11.47
CA LEU A 288 17.28 -2.15 -12.15
C LEU A 288 17.77 -3.26 -11.23
N ALA A 289 17.81 -3.03 -9.90
CA ALA A 289 18.23 -4.06 -8.95
C ALA A 289 17.35 -5.30 -8.96
N TRP A 290 16.08 -5.18 -9.36
CA TRP A 290 15.17 -6.32 -9.54
C TRP A 290 15.63 -7.30 -10.62
N ASN A 291 16.48 -6.89 -11.57
CA ASN A 291 17.03 -7.81 -12.58
C ASN A 291 17.76 -9.00 -11.95
N SER A 292 18.37 -8.82 -10.78
CA SER A 292 19.02 -9.95 -10.07
C SER A 292 18.05 -11.07 -9.71
N ALA A 293 16.82 -10.75 -9.32
CA ALA A 293 15.77 -11.75 -9.04
C ALA A 293 15.25 -12.39 -10.35
N PHE A 294 15.14 -11.61 -11.42
CA PHE A 294 14.74 -12.12 -12.74
C PHE A 294 15.81 -13.02 -13.39
N GLU A 295 17.08 -12.79 -13.13
CA GLU A 295 18.15 -13.68 -13.60
C GLU A 295 18.00 -15.09 -13.00
N GLU A 296 17.60 -15.20 -11.74
CA GLU A 296 17.28 -16.49 -11.11
C GLU A 296 16.01 -17.15 -11.67
N ALA A 297 15.12 -16.38 -12.30
CA ALA A 297 13.98 -16.90 -13.06
C ALA A 297 14.27 -17.18 -14.53
N GLY A 298 15.53 -16.96 -14.97
CA GLY A 298 16.00 -17.24 -16.33
C GLY A 298 15.92 -16.07 -17.31
N PHE A 299 15.79 -14.82 -16.83
CA PHE A 299 15.72 -13.62 -17.68
C PHE A 299 16.86 -12.64 -17.39
N ILE A 300 17.63 -12.28 -18.41
CA ILE A 300 18.65 -11.22 -18.34
C ILE A 300 18.00 -9.92 -18.81
N ASN A 301 18.21 -8.81 -18.09
CA ASN A 301 17.64 -7.50 -18.44
C ASN A 301 16.11 -7.55 -18.63
N ALA A 302 15.41 -8.19 -17.70
CA ALA A 302 13.94 -8.25 -17.70
C ALA A 302 13.32 -6.87 -17.56
N ILE A 303 14.00 -5.96 -16.85
CA ILE A 303 13.56 -4.58 -16.59
C ILE A 303 14.54 -3.60 -17.22
N GLU A 304 13.99 -2.60 -17.89
CA GLU A 304 14.72 -1.46 -18.44
C GLU A 304 14.18 -0.15 -17.87
N VAL A 305 15.05 0.88 -17.80
CA VAL A 305 14.69 2.21 -17.32
C VAL A 305 15.16 3.27 -18.29
N LYS A 306 14.24 4.16 -18.69
CA LYS A 306 14.51 5.35 -19.50
C LYS A 306 14.07 6.61 -18.77
N ILE A 307 14.56 7.75 -19.22
CA ILE A 307 14.14 9.06 -18.71
C ILE A 307 13.22 9.69 -19.76
N GLN A 308 12.07 10.21 -19.33
CA GLN A 308 11.15 10.92 -20.22
C GLN A 308 11.83 12.16 -20.81
N PRO A 309 11.83 12.31 -22.14
CA PRO A 309 12.33 13.54 -22.77
C PRO A 309 11.50 14.76 -22.37
N ASP A 310 12.13 15.93 -22.27
CA ASP A 310 11.42 17.17 -21.93
C ASP A 310 10.39 17.59 -23.00
N ASN A 311 10.58 17.14 -24.24
CA ASN A 311 9.69 17.37 -25.37
C ASN A 311 8.83 16.14 -25.72
N ALA A 312 8.60 15.24 -24.78
CA ALA A 312 7.72 14.08 -24.99
C ALA A 312 6.31 14.55 -25.40
N ASP A 313 5.71 13.88 -26.35
CA ASP A 313 4.35 14.10 -26.83
C ASP A 313 3.28 13.29 -26.05
N TRP A 314 3.70 12.62 -24.99
CA TRP A 314 2.88 11.82 -24.08
C TRP A 314 3.07 12.27 -22.63
N ASP A 315 2.06 12.09 -21.81
CA ASP A 315 2.09 12.38 -20.38
C ASP A 315 2.13 11.09 -19.54
N ALA A 316 2.50 11.23 -18.27
CA ALA A 316 2.61 10.12 -17.32
C ALA A 316 1.28 9.40 -16.99
N GLY A 317 0.16 9.84 -17.52
CA GLY A 317 -1.12 9.14 -17.43
C GLY A 317 -1.43 8.27 -18.66
N ASP A 318 -0.54 8.24 -19.65
CA ASP A 318 -0.70 7.41 -20.84
C ASP A 318 -0.35 5.96 -20.53
N ILE A 319 -1.36 5.09 -20.57
CA ILE A 319 -1.26 3.68 -20.21
C ILE A 319 -0.20 2.88 -20.98
N ARG A 320 0.28 3.40 -22.09
CA ARG A 320 1.34 2.76 -22.89
C ARG A 320 2.74 2.89 -22.26
N TYR A 321 2.87 3.74 -21.25
CA TYR A 321 4.15 4.05 -20.59
C TYR A 321 4.04 3.81 -19.08
N ASN A 322 4.82 2.87 -18.57
CA ASN A 322 4.91 2.70 -17.11
C ASN A 322 5.78 3.83 -16.54
N THR A 323 5.25 4.67 -15.70
CA THR A 323 5.95 5.87 -15.26
C THR A 323 6.26 5.87 -13.75
N ILE A 324 7.41 6.47 -13.44
CA ILE A 324 7.80 6.78 -12.06
C ILE A 324 7.84 8.31 -11.97
N ARG A 325 6.93 8.88 -11.19
CA ARG A 325 6.76 10.33 -11.11
C ARG A 325 6.76 10.84 -9.67
N TRP A 326 7.07 12.13 -9.54
CA TRP A 326 7.01 12.84 -8.27
C TRP A 326 5.85 13.83 -8.25
N THR A 327 5.20 13.89 -7.10
CA THR A 327 4.20 14.91 -6.78
C THR A 327 4.55 15.59 -5.48
N SER A 328 3.99 16.78 -5.26
CA SER A 328 4.13 17.52 -3.99
C SER A 328 2.76 17.99 -3.56
N SER A 329 2.05 17.11 -2.90
CA SER A 329 0.67 17.35 -2.48
C SER A 329 0.62 18.06 -1.11
N PRO A 330 -0.45 18.82 -0.81
CA PRO A 330 -0.61 19.49 0.49
C PRO A 330 -0.59 18.51 1.67
N ASN A 331 -1.37 17.43 1.60
CA ASN A 331 -1.51 16.39 2.63
C ASN A 331 -1.59 15.00 1.99
N PRO A 332 -0.48 14.50 1.39
CA PRO A 332 -0.54 13.22 0.70
C PRO A 332 -0.81 12.06 1.67
N PRO A 333 -1.64 11.08 1.30
CA PRO A 333 -1.91 9.91 2.15
C PRO A 333 -0.76 8.90 2.16
N PHE A 334 0.22 9.05 1.27
CA PHE A 334 1.36 8.16 1.09
C PHE A 334 2.65 8.97 0.78
N GLY A 335 3.81 8.34 0.82
CA GLY A 335 5.06 8.86 0.31
C GLY A 335 5.52 8.13 -0.95
N GLY A 336 5.03 6.88 -1.15
CA GLY A 336 5.12 6.08 -2.37
C GLY A 336 3.82 5.30 -2.57
N TYR A 337 3.48 5.02 -3.83
CA TYR A 337 2.33 4.22 -4.24
C TYR A 337 2.60 3.65 -5.63
N GLY A 338 2.69 2.34 -5.74
CA GLY A 338 3.05 1.61 -6.96
C GLY A 338 1.94 0.67 -7.44
N PRO A 339 0.83 1.20 -8.02
CA PRO A 339 -0.23 0.36 -8.54
C PRO A 339 0.14 -0.25 -9.89
N SER A 340 -0.42 -1.44 -10.15
CA SER A 340 -0.48 -2.06 -11.48
C SER A 340 -1.93 -2.24 -11.90
N PHE A 341 -2.19 -2.24 -13.20
CA PHE A 341 -3.50 -2.62 -13.73
C PHE A 341 -3.36 -3.91 -14.53
N SER A 342 -4.28 -4.82 -14.28
CA SER A 342 -4.26 -6.19 -14.76
C SER A 342 -5.50 -6.51 -15.60
N ASN A 343 -5.36 -7.50 -16.45
CA ASN A 343 -6.49 -8.15 -17.09
C ASN A 343 -7.28 -8.94 -16.04
N PRO A 344 -8.52 -8.57 -15.72
CA PRO A 344 -9.27 -9.20 -14.64
C PRO A 344 -9.68 -10.65 -14.93
N ARG A 345 -9.45 -11.16 -16.16
CA ARG A 345 -9.66 -12.57 -16.49
C ARG A 345 -8.43 -13.43 -16.27
N THR A 346 -7.23 -12.90 -16.51
CA THR A 346 -6.01 -13.70 -16.58
C THR A 346 -4.97 -13.35 -15.51
N GLY A 347 -5.05 -12.16 -14.91
CA GLY A 347 -4.02 -11.63 -14.03
C GLY A 347 -2.80 -11.06 -14.80
N GLU A 348 -2.84 -10.96 -16.13
CA GLU A 348 -1.75 -10.30 -16.88
C GLU A 348 -1.69 -8.82 -16.54
N ILE A 349 -0.54 -8.34 -16.06
CA ILE A 349 -0.29 -6.92 -15.85
C ILE A 349 -0.08 -6.26 -17.21
N LEU A 350 -0.86 -5.22 -17.50
CA LEU A 350 -0.85 -4.48 -18.77
C LEU A 350 -0.11 -3.15 -18.66
N GLY A 351 0.09 -2.64 -17.46
CA GLY A 351 0.81 -1.43 -17.17
C GLY A 351 0.89 -1.15 -15.68
N ALA A 352 1.75 -0.20 -15.32
CA ALA A 352 1.95 0.21 -13.93
C ALA A 352 2.50 1.62 -13.83
N ASP A 353 2.13 2.33 -12.77
CA ASP A 353 2.68 3.64 -12.44
C ASP A 353 3.16 3.66 -11.00
N ILE A 354 4.22 4.43 -10.74
CA ILE A 354 4.72 4.68 -9.40
C ILE A 354 4.61 6.16 -9.10
N MET A 355 3.89 6.49 -8.04
CA MET A 355 3.77 7.85 -7.51
C MET A 355 4.67 8.00 -6.29
N LEU A 356 5.58 8.95 -6.31
CA LEU A 356 6.42 9.32 -5.18
C LEU A 356 6.06 10.73 -4.72
N GLU A 357 5.90 10.92 -3.41
CA GLU A 357 5.53 12.20 -2.81
C GLU A 357 6.74 12.94 -2.21
N TRP A 358 6.89 14.20 -2.57
CA TRP A 358 8.00 15.03 -2.11
C TRP A 358 8.05 15.17 -0.58
N VAL A 359 6.92 15.08 0.08
CA VAL A 359 6.83 15.10 1.56
C VAL A 359 7.73 14.07 2.20
N TYR A 360 7.93 12.91 1.55
CA TYR A 360 8.79 11.85 2.03
C TYR A 360 10.24 12.31 2.24
N LEU A 361 10.74 13.20 1.40
CA LEU A 361 12.10 13.74 1.49
C LEU A 361 12.20 14.99 2.38
N THR A 362 11.09 15.50 2.87
CA THR A 362 11.05 16.72 3.71
C THR A 362 11.12 16.39 5.20
N ASN A 363 11.19 17.43 6.01
CA ASN A 363 11.05 17.34 7.48
C ASN A 363 9.60 17.60 7.94
N ARG A 364 8.64 17.73 7.00
CA ARG A 364 7.22 17.95 7.33
C ARG A 364 6.65 16.70 7.99
N ILE A 365 5.93 16.91 9.10
CA ILE A 365 5.23 15.84 9.81
C ILE A 365 3.74 16.11 9.71
N ARG A 366 2.96 15.10 9.36
CA ARG A 366 1.49 15.19 9.42
C ARG A 366 1.04 15.10 10.88
N TYR A 367 0.42 16.16 11.36
CA TYR A 367 0.06 16.32 12.76
C TYR A 367 -0.96 15.28 13.27
N SER A 368 -1.88 14.83 12.41
CA SER A 368 -2.98 13.93 12.78
C SER A 368 -2.54 12.49 13.07
N GLU A 369 -1.43 12.03 12.51
CA GLU A 369 -1.13 10.60 12.42
C GLU A 369 -0.21 10.04 13.52
N LEU A 370 0.54 10.90 14.22
CA LEU A 370 1.49 10.41 15.22
C LEU A 370 0.83 9.75 16.45
N PHE A 371 -0.44 10.06 16.73
CA PHE A 371 -1.12 9.61 17.94
C PHE A 371 -2.63 9.33 17.76
N GLU A 372 -3.18 9.35 16.55
CA GLU A 372 -4.59 9.05 16.32
C GLU A 372 -4.80 7.55 16.08
N ASP A 373 -5.91 7.03 16.64
CA ASP A 373 -6.38 5.64 16.46
C ASP A 373 -6.93 5.38 15.04
N ASN A 374 -6.64 6.23 14.07
CA ASN A 374 -7.08 6.06 12.70
C ASN A 374 -6.40 4.82 12.12
N GLN A 375 -7.15 3.73 12.04
CA GLN A 375 -6.76 2.58 11.25
C GLN A 375 -6.57 3.08 9.81
N PRO A 376 -5.46 2.79 9.14
CA PRO A 376 -5.38 2.99 7.71
C PRO A 376 -6.58 2.26 7.09
N SER A 377 -7.28 2.92 6.17
CA SER A 377 -8.22 2.21 5.31
C SER A 377 -7.46 1.08 4.61
N GLN A 378 -8.09 -0.04 4.38
CA GLN A 378 -7.45 -1.22 3.76
C GLN A 378 -6.86 -0.93 2.37
N ASP A 379 -7.19 0.22 1.79
CA ASP A 379 -6.83 0.62 0.43
C ASP A 379 -5.53 1.44 0.33
N PHE A 380 -4.79 1.66 1.44
CA PHE A 380 -3.59 2.51 1.45
C PHE A 380 -2.35 1.76 1.90
N CYS A 381 -1.30 1.81 1.10
CA CYS A 381 0.03 1.46 1.55
C CYS A 381 0.48 2.46 2.63
N SER A 382 0.44 2.06 3.90
CA SER A 382 0.91 2.88 5.02
C SER A 382 2.44 2.89 5.15
N TYR A 383 3.15 2.16 4.28
CA TYR A 383 4.59 1.98 4.27
C TYR A 383 5.35 3.29 4.35
N SER A 384 5.07 4.17 3.44
CA SER A 384 5.80 5.42 3.30
C SER A 384 5.64 6.36 4.50
N HIS A 385 4.53 6.28 5.25
CA HIS A 385 4.38 7.02 6.51
C HIS A 385 5.26 6.45 7.61
N ILE A 386 5.26 5.14 7.76
CA ILE A 386 6.12 4.44 8.72
C ILE A 386 7.58 4.72 8.36
N LYS A 387 7.91 4.61 7.08
CA LYS A 387 9.25 4.86 6.58
C LYS A 387 9.68 6.32 6.76
N HIS A 388 8.82 7.28 6.43
CA HIS A 388 9.11 8.70 6.66
C HIS A 388 9.38 9.00 8.14
N GLN A 389 8.59 8.45 9.05
CA GLN A 389 8.83 8.59 10.49
C GLN A 389 10.14 7.92 10.92
N ASN A 390 10.45 6.74 10.40
CA ASN A 390 11.72 6.05 10.64
C ASN A 390 12.91 6.85 10.10
N ARG A 391 12.80 7.44 8.91
CA ARG A 391 13.82 8.32 8.33
C ARG A 391 14.07 9.57 9.19
N LEU A 392 13.00 10.23 9.66
CA LEU A 392 13.13 11.38 10.56
C LEU A 392 13.78 10.99 11.89
N PHE A 393 13.43 9.80 12.42
CA PHE A 393 14.10 9.25 13.59
C PHE A 393 15.59 8.97 13.32
N GLY A 394 15.90 8.31 12.20
CA GLY A 394 17.27 8.03 11.77
C GLY A 394 18.11 9.31 11.65
N LYS A 395 17.52 10.39 11.12
CA LYS A 395 18.16 11.70 11.06
C LYS A 395 18.49 12.24 12.46
N ILE A 396 17.54 12.18 13.41
CA ILE A 396 17.76 12.60 14.80
C ILE A 396 18.84 11.73 15.46
N ALA A 397 18.75 10.42 15.31
CA ALA A 397 19.71 9.48 15.88
C ALA A 397 21.11 9.72 15.31
N SER A 398 21.25 9.84 13.99
CA SER A 398 22.53 10.08 13.31
C SER A 398 23.20 11.39 13.74
N GLU A 399 22.43 12.44 13.99
CA GLU A 399 22.95 13.71 14.52
C GLU A 399 23.35 13.56 15.98
N SER A 400 22.53 12.93 16.83
CA SER A 400 22.84 12.72 18.26
C SER A 400 24.03 11.79 18.48
N MET A 401 24.22 10.81 17.59
CA MET A 401 25.33 9.87 17.61
C MET A 401 26.59 10.42 16.92
N ASN A 402 26.52 11.65 16.37
CA ASN A 402 27.59 12.29 15.62
C ASN A 402 28.11 11.45 14.44
N LEU A 403 27.23 10.77 13.72
CA LEU A 403 27.64 10.07 12.50
C LEU A 403 28.25 11.05 11.50
N ASN A 404 29.26 10.59 10.78
CA ASN A 404 29.95 11.42 9.79
C ASN A 404 29.07 11.71 8.56
N VAL A 405 29.51 12.61 7.70
CA VAL A 405 28.75 13.04 6.51
C VAL A 405 28.50 11.88 5.54
N VAL A 406 29.43 10.95 5.43
CA VAL A 406 29.32 9.76 4.55
C VAL A 406 28.18 8.87 5.01
N GLU A 407 28.14 8.56 6.32
CA GLU A 407 27.07 7.73 6.91
C GLU A 407 25.70 8.39 6.77
N LYS A 408 25.58 9.69 6.99
CA LYS A 408 24.31 10.43 6.81
C LYS A 408 23.86 10.43 5.35
N SER A 409 24.79 10.53 4.40
CA SER A 409 24.48 10.43 2.98
C SER A 409 24.05 9.01 2.60
N ARG A 410 24.69 7.99 3.19
CA ARG A 410 24.34 6.58 2.99
C ARG A 410 22.95 6.28 3.51
N LEU A 411 22.60 6.72 4.73
CA LEU A 411 21.27 6.58 5.30
C LEU A 411 20.18 7.12 4.35
N TYR A 412 20.40 8.35 3.84
CA TYR A 412 19.46 8.97 2.92
C TYR A 412 19.28 8.17 1.62
N LYS A 413 20.40 7.71 1.05
CA LYS A 413 20.38 6.97 -0.23
C LYS A 413 19.74 5.59 -0.09
N GLU A 414 20.14 4.82 0.93
CA GLU A 414 19.61 3.48 1.16
C GLU A 414 18.11 3.51 1.49
N ASP A 415 17.66 4.51 2.26
CA ASP A 415 16.25 4.68 2.60
C ASP A 415 15.38 5.00 1.38
N LEU A 416 15.83 5.91 0.50
CA LEU A 416 15.13 6.20 -0.76
C LEU A 416 15.18 4.99 -1.71
N TYR A 417 16.31 4.32 -1.78
CA TYR A 417 16.50 3.14 -2.61
C TYR A 417 15.51 2.04 -2.25
N GLN A 418 15.36 1.74 -0.96
CA GLN A 418 14.39 0.76 -0.47
C GLN A 418 12.94 1.18 -0.77
N LEU A 419 12.58 2.47 -0.64
CA LEU A 419 11.24 2.93 -1.03
C LEU A 419 10.94 2.59 -2.49
N VAL A 420 11.87 2.90 -3.39
CA VAL A 420 11.69 2.62 -4.83
C VAL A 420 11.64 1.12 -5.09
N LEU A 421 12.51 0.32 -4.47
CA LEU A 421 12.48 -1.14 -4.57
C LEU A 421 11.10 -1.70 -4.19
N HIS A 422 10.55 -1.22 -3.08
CA HIS A 422 9.25 -1.64 -2.57
C HIS A 422 8.12 -1.33 -3.57
N GLU A 423 8.03 -0.08 -4.03
CA GLU A 423 6.98 0.33 -4.98
C GLU A 423 7.10 -0.42 -6.32
N VAL A 424 8.32 -0.68 -6.79
CA VAL A 424 8.54 -1.53 -7.97
C VAL A 424 8.05 -2.96 -7.70
N GLY A 425 8.30 -3.53 -6.53
CA GLY A 425 7.79 -4.84 -6.15
C GLY A 425 6.27 -4.96 -6.32
N HIS A 426 5.51 -3.94 -5.92
CA HIS A 426 4.07 -3.89 -6.16
C HIS A 426 3.72 -3.91 -7.64
N THR A 427 4.46 -3.17 -8.47
CA THR A 427 4.24 -3.16 -9.93
C THR A 427 4.65 -4.47 -10.62
N LEU A 428 5.40 -5.33 -9.94
CA LEU A 428 5.71 -6.69 -10.39
C LEU A 428 4.66 -7.72 -9.90
N GLY A 429 3.64 -7.27 -9.19
CA GLY A 429 2.55 -8.07 -8.67
C GLY A 429 2.66 -8.46 -7.19
N LEU A 430 3.79 -8.21 -6.53
CA LEU A 430 4.01 -8.60 -5.14
C LEU A 430 3.14 -7.78 -4.18
N ASN A 431 2.53 -8.44 -3.21
CA ASN A 431 1.94 -7.80 -2.04
C ASN A 431 2.94 -7.78 -0.86
N HIS A 432 2.54 -7.25 0.31
CA HIS A 432 3.42 -7.13 1.45
C HIS A 432 3.84 -8.47 2.04
N ASN A 433 5.05 -8.53 2.64
CA ASN A 433 5.51 -9.63 3.46
C ASN A 433 6.11 -9.12 4.78
N PHE A 434 5.28 -8.95 5.81
CA PHE A 434 5.66 -8.45 7.15
C PHE A 434 6.36 -9.51 8.03
N ALA A 435 6.69 -10.67 7.49
CA ALA A 435 7.50 -11.68 8.16
C ALA A 435 8.97 -11.64 7.74
N ALA A 436 9.31 -10.84 6.71
CA ALA A 436 10.62 -10.88 6.09
C ALA A 436 11.74 -10.26 6.94
N SER A 437 11.41 -9.40 7.88
CA SER A 437 12.35 -8.81 8.85
C SER A 437 13.00 -9.82 9.80
N ASN A 438 12.47 -11.05 9.88
CA ASN A 438 12.99 -12.11 10.76
C ASN A 438 14.23 -12.86 10.20
N LEU A 439 14.84 -12.40 9.11
CA LEU A 439 15.94 -13.09 8.41
C LEU A 439 17.17 -13.30 9.29
N HIS A 440 17.63 -12.28 9.99
CA HIS A 440 18.88 -12.27 10.75
C HIS A 440 18.65 -12.07 12.25
N ASN A 441 19.60 -12.49 13.07
CA ASN A 441 19.59 -12.14 14.50
C ASN A 441 20.08 -10.69 14.74
N ASN A 442 20.05 -10.23 16.01
CA ASN A 442 20.40 -8.86 16.36
C ASN A 442 21.88 -8.48 16.07
N GLU A 443 22.80 -9.44 16.09
CA GLU A 443 24.21 -9.18 15.80
C GLU A 443 24.44 -9.08 14.29
N ASP A 444 23.83 -9.98 13.52
CA ASP A 444 24.00 -10.07 12.08
C ASP A 444 23.40 -8.90 11.31
N ILE A 445 22.29 -8.31 11.79
CA ILE A 445 21.68 -7.11 11.16
C ILE A 445 22.61 -5.89 11.15
N HIS A 446 23.60 -5.84 12.03
CA HIS A 446 24.61 -4.77 12.09
C HIS A 446 25.93 -5.14 11.41
N ASN A 447 26.04 -6.38 10.91
CA ASN A 447 27.23 -6.84 10.20
C ASN A 447 27.10 -6.58 8.69
N PRO A 448 27.87 -5.60 8.13
CA PRO A 448 27.79 -5.28 6.71
C PRO A 448 28.20 -6.46 5.80
N ASP A 449 29.13 -7.32 6.22
CA ASP A 449 29.58 -8.45 5.41
C ASP A 449 28.45 -9.49 5.19
N ILE A 450 27.52 -9.57 6.13
CA ILE A 450 26.33 -10.42 6.02
C ILE A 450 25.23 -9.69 5.23
N THR A 451 24.84 -8.50 5.67
CA THR A 451 23.66 -7.80 5.13
C THR A 451 23.85 -7.34 3.69
N TYR A 452 25.04 -6.91 3.27
CA TYR A 452 25.30 -6.58 1.85
C TYR A 452 25.29 -7.83 0.95
N LYS A 453 25.66 -8.98 1.49
CA LYS A 453 25.66 -10.25 0.74
C LYS A 453 24.27 -10.87 0.66
N GLU A 454 23.55 -10.96 1.79
CA GLU A 454 22.31 -11.72 1.91
C GLU A 454 21.03 -10.86 1.82
N GLY A 455 21.12 -9.54 1.98
CA GLY A 455 20.03 -8.61 2.21
C GLY A 455 19.90 -8.33 3.70
N LEU A 456 19.31 -7.20 4.06
CA LEU A 456 18.99 -6.85 5.45
C LEU A 456 17.74 -7.60 5.92
N SER A 457 16.78 -7.78 5.01
CA SER A 457 15.56 -8.57 5.20
C SER A 457 15.40 -9.63 4.09
N ALA A 458 14.49 -10.57 4.28
CA ALA A 458 14.18 -11.57 3.26
C ALA A 458 13.36 -11.00 2.09
N SER A 459 12.71 -9.85 2.28
CA SER A 459 11.88 -9.20 1.26
C SER A 459 11.84 -7.68 1.45
N VAL A 460 12.00 -6.96 0.36
CA VAL A 460 11.81 -5.50 0.33
C VAL A 460 10.33 -5.11 0.50
N MET A 461 9.41 -6.07 0.47
CA MET A 461 7.98 -5.87 0.68
C MET A 461 7.58 -5.81 2.17
N ASP A 462 8.55 -5.83 3.09
CA ASP A 462 8.32 -5.63 4.53
C ASP A 462 8.33 -4.13 4.89
N TYR A 463 7.64 -3.80 5.98
CA TYR A 463 7.65 -2.48 6.61
C TYR A 463 8.60 -2.45 7.81
N HIS A 464 9.75 -3.03 7.68
CA HIS A 464 10.71 -3.10 8.77
C HIS A 464 11.23 -1.72 9.21
N GLY A 465 11.79 -1.64 10.41
CA GLY A 465 12.42 -0.44 10.95
C GLY A 465 13.67 -0.03 10.15
N LEU A 466 14.02 1.26 10.18
CA LEU A 466 15.33 1.68 9.71
C LEU A 466 16.40 1.11 10.66
N ASN A 467 17.38 0.40 10.14
CA ASN A 467 18.41 -0.25 10.96
C ASN A 467 19.44 0.76 11.49
N ILE A 468 19.25 1.18 12.73
CA ILE A 468 20.18 2.06 13.45
C ILE A 468 20.85 1.23 14.54
N ALA A 469 22.16 1.09 14.48
CA ALA A 469 22.92 0.34 15.46
C ALA A 469 22.82 0.96 16.88
N PRO A 470 22.86 0.15 17.95
CA PRO A 470 22.97 0.63 19.32
C PRO A 470 24.17 1.56 19.50
N LEU A 471 24.12 2.41 20.55
CA LEU A 471 25.22 3.33 20.86
C LEU A 471 26.53 2.58 21.13
N GLY A 472 27.58 2.94 20.37
CA GLY A 472 28.90 2.36 20.51
C GLY A 472 29.15 1.13 19.63
N GLU A 473 28.16 0.66 18.89
CA GLU A 473 28.29 -0.43 17.92
C GLU A 473 28.55 0.10 16.52
N GLN A 474 29.10 -0.76 15.66
CA GLN A 474 29.32 -0.43 14.26
C GLN A 474 27.99 -0.33 13.53
N GLN A 475 27.83 0.72 12.72
CA GLN A 475 26.65 0.88 11.86
C GLN A 475 26.79 0.02 10.60
N GLY A 476 25.92 -0.97 10.47
CA GLY A 476 25.75 -1.77 9.26
C GLY A 476 24.91 -1.05 8.18
N GLN A 477 24.26 -1.81 7.35
CA GLN A 477 23.31 -1.34 6.34
C GLN A 477 22.10 -0.69 7.03
N PHE A 478 21.63 0.45 6.53
CA PHE A 478 20.46 1.15 7.10
C PHE A 478 19.12 0.60 6.59
N ALA A 479 19.09 0.21 5.32
CA ALA A 479 17.88 -0.24 4.63
C ALA A 479 18.26 -1.21 3.50
N ASP A 480 17.31 -1.98 2.98
CA ASP A 480 17.54 -2.89 1.86
C ASP A 480 17.88 -2.14 0.57
N ILE A 481 18.85 -2.66 -0.17
CA ILE A 481 19.31 -2.11 -1.45
C ILE A 481 19.24 -3.11 -2.60
N LYS A 482 18.61 -4.25 -2.39
CA LYS A 482 18.35 -5.28 -3.39
C LYS A 482 17.17 -6.14 -2.96
N PRO A 483 16.52 -6.85 -3.90
CA PRO A 483 15.53 -7.87 -3.57
C PRO A 483 16.12 -8.94 -2.66
N GLY A 484 15.34 -9.38 -1.67
CA GLY A 484 15.73 -10.41 -0.73
C GLY A 484 15.54 -11.84 -1.27
N LYS A 485 15.82 -12.83 -0.43
CA LYS A 485 15.70 -14.26 -0.78
C LYS A 485 14.22 -14.61 -1.11
N TYR A 486 13.30 -14.11 -0.33
CA TYR A 486 11.87 -14.32 -0.55
C TYR A 486 11.39 -13.64 -1.83
N ASP A 487 11.83 -12.41 -2.13
CA ASP A 487 11.50 -11.72 -3.37
C ASP A 487 11.97 -12.53 -4.58
N THR A 488 13.20 -13.06 -4.51
CA THR A 488 13.76 -13.93 -5.55
C THR A 488 12.94 -15.20 -5.75
N LEU A 489 12.51 -15.85 -4.65
CA LEU A 489 11.60 -17.01 -4.72
C LEU A 489 10.26 -16.63 -5.37
N ALA A 490 9.69 -15.49 -4.99
CA ALA A 490 8.41 -15.02 -5.55
C ALA A 490 8.52 -14.74 -7.06
N ILE A 491 9.60 -14.09 -7.49
CA ILE A 491 9.87 -13.86 -8.93
C ILE A 491 10.07 -15.20 -9.67
N LYS A 492 10.81 -16.14 -9.10
CA LYS A 492 10.94 -17.50 -9.69
C LYS A 492 9.59 -18.20 -9.81
N PHE A 493 8.76 -18.16 -8.76
CA PHE A 493 7.42 -18.74 -8.76
C PHE A 493 6.53 -18.15 -9.87
N ALA A 494 6.56 -16.84 -10.06
CA ALA A 494 5.70 -16.16 -11.02
C ALA A 494 6.20 -16.26 -12.46
N TYR A 495 7.52 -16.11 -12.67
CA TYR A 495 8.08 -15.78 -13.98
C TYR A 495 8.92 -16.89 -14.62
N THR A 496 9.40 -17.93 -13.88
CA THR A 496 10.14 -19.01 -14.53
C THR A 496 9.26 -19.71 -15.55
N PRO A 497 9.69 -19.74 -16.84
CA PRO A 497 8.90 -20.36 -17.90
C PRO A 497 8.79 -21.88 -17.73
N GLY A 498 7.66 -22.44 -18.16
CA GLY A 498 7.47 -23.88 -18.30
C GLY A 498 7.33 -24.68 -17.00
N LEU A 499 7.30 -24.05 -15.82
CA LEU A 499 7.09 -24.77 -14.55
C LEU A 499 5.68 -25.37 -14.49
N SER A 500 5.63 -26.70 -14.33
CA SER A 500 4.40 -27.42 -14.03
C SER A 500 3.96 -27.20 -12.58
N GLU A 501 2.72 -27.53 -12.24
CA GLU A 501 2.23 -27.52 -10.85
C GLU A 501 3.11 -28.37 -9.91
N LYS A 502 3.65 -29.48 -10.43
CA LYS A 502 4.57 -30.34 -9.68
C LYS A 502 5.87 -29.62 -9.38
N ASP A 503 6.44 -28.92 -10.37
CA ASP A 503 7.69 -28.18 -10.19
C ASP A 503 7.51 -27.03 -9.20
N LEU A 504 6.36 -26.34 -9.24
CA LEU A 504 6.01 -25.30 -8.27
C LEU A 504 5.89 -25.86 -6.85
N LYS A 505 5.27 -27.03 -6.67
CA LYS A 505 5.22 -27.69 -5.35
C LYS A 505 6.60 -28.04 -4.84
N ILE A 506 7.49 -28.51 -5.69
CA ILE A 506 8.89 -28.83 -5.34
C ILE A 506 9.59 -27.52 -4.93
N LEU A 507 9.54 -26.48 -5.75
CA LEU A 507 10.12 -25.16 -5.48
C LEU A 507 9.70 -24.64 -4.09
N LEU A 508 8.40 -24.67 -3.78
CA LEU A 508 7.88 -24.17 -2.51
C LEU A 508 8.19 -25.07 -1.32
N LYS A 509 8.38 -26.35 -1.53
CA LYS A 509 8.81 -27.29 -0.49
C LYS A 509 10.27 -27.11 -0.11
N GLU A 510 11.14 -26.91 -1.08
CA GLU A 510 12.58 -26.67 -0.88
C GLU A 510 12.83 -25.34 -0.12
N HIS A 511 11.90 -24.40 -0.20
CA HIS A 511 11.95 -23.09 0.43
C HIS A 511 10.93 -22.96 1.59
N SER A 512 10.85 -23.97 2.46
CA SER A 512 9.89 -23.99 3.61
C SER A 512 10.53 -23.62 4.95
N THR A 513 11.69 -23.00 4.95
CA THR A 513 12.42 -22.56 6.15
C THR A 513 11.93 -21.20 6.66
N GLU A 514 12.31 -20.81 7.87
CA GLU A 514 11.88 -19.55 8.50
C GLU A 514 12.25 -18.28 7.69
N GLU A 515 13.33 -18.33 6.92
CA GLU A 515 13.78 -17.23 6.05
C GLU A 515 12.88 -16.98 4.83
N TYR A 516 11.92 -17.86 4.56
CA TYR A 516 10.92 -17.74 3.51
C TYR A 516 9.49 -17.60 4.07
N LEU A 517 9.37 -17.23 5.33
CA LEU A 517 8.05 -16.95 5.93
C LEU A 517 7.30 -15.87 5.18
N PHE A 518 5.99 -16.06 5.10
CA PHE A 518 5.08 -15.11 4.49
C PHE A 518 3.94 -14.73 5.43
N GLY A 519 3.68 -13.43 5.50
CA GLY A 519 2.52 -12.87 6.16
C GLY A 519 2.23 -11.45 5.66
N ASN A 520 0.99 -11.22 5.25
CA ASN A 520 0.59 -9.96 4.62
C ASN A 520 -0.30 -9.09 5.53
N ASP A 521 -0.95 -8.06 4.96
CA ASP A 521 -1.84 -7.12 5.65
C ASP A 521 -3.00 -7.80 6.39
N GLY A 522 -3.41 -9.00 5.96
CA GLY A 522 -4.41 -9.80 6.66
C GLY A 522 -3.91 -10.36 7.99
N ASP A 523 -2.62 -10.57 8.12
CA ASP A 523 -1.95 -11.24 9.23
C ASP A 523 -1.29 -10.27 10.21
N ASP A 524 -1.06 -9.02 9.80
CA ASP A 524 -0.28 -8.07 10.58
C ASP A 524 -0.92 -7.71 11.94
N MET A 525 -0.06 -7.35 12.88
CA MET A 525 -0.44 -7.02 14.26
C MET A 525 -0.46 -5.51 14.55
N ARG A 526 -0.49 -4.61 13.55
CA ARG A 526 -0.47 -3.15 13.77
C ARG A 526 -1.56 -2.64 14.70
N SER A 527 -2.70 -3.33 14.75
CA SER A 527 -3.82 -2.96 15.60
C SER A 527 -4.02 -3.95 16.74
N PRO A 528 -4.40 -3.50 17.94
CA PRO A 528 -4.72 -4.40 19.05
C PRO A 528 -5.75 -5.44 18.67
N GLY A 529 -5.44 -6.72 18.89
CA GLY A 529 -6.32 -7.85 18.58
C GLY A 529 -6.46 -8.21 17.10
N LYS A 530 -5.78 -7.49 16.15
CA LYS A 530 -5.63 -7.89 14.77
C LYS A 530 -4.40 -8.80 14.64
N GLY A 531 -4.43 -9.78 13.77
CA GLY A 531 -3.36 -10.77 13.65
C GLY A 531 -3.13 -11.62 14.89
N ILE A 532 -2.34 -12.65 14.77
CA ILE A 532 -2.04 -13.58 15.87
C ILE A 532 -0.57 -13.97 15.96
N ASP A 533 0.17 -13.90 14.86
CA ASP A 533 1.58 -14.29 14.79
C ASP A 533 2.49 -13.09 15.10
N PRO A 534 3.23 -13.09 16.20
CA PRO A 534 4.09 -11.97 16.59
C PRO A 534 5.36 -11.84 15.73
N ARG A 535 5.59 -12.71 14.78
CA ARG A 535 6.65 -12.56 13.76
C ARG A 535 6.20 -11.69 12.57
N ILE A 536 4.89 -11.38 12.48
CA ILE A 536 4.30 -10.59 11.40
C ILE A 536 3.95 -9.22 11.95
N ASN A 537 4.92 -8.32 11.94
CA ASN A 537 4.80 -6.97 12.47
C ASN A 537 5.27 -5.92 11.45
N THR A 538 5.15 -4.67 11.83
CA THR A 538 5.75 -3.53 11.11
C THR A 538 6.61 -2.72 12.06
N GLY A 539 7.74 -2.24 11.57
CA GLY A 539 8.69 -1.44 12.35
C GLY A 539 9.61 -2.26 13.26
N ASP A 540 9.54 -3.58 13.19
CA ASP A 540 10.47 -4.51 13.83
C ASP A 540 11.62 -4.89 12.88
N MET A 541 12.51 -5.70 13.38
CA MET A 541 13.61 -6.32 12.68
C MET A 541 14.19 -7.45 13.54
N SER A 542 14.94 -8.36 12.92
CA SER A 542 15.59 -9.48 13.57
C SER A 542 14.65 -10.67 13.86
N SER A 543 15.22 -11.87 13.83
CA SER A 543 14.56 -13.11 14.27
C SER A 543 14.19 -13.10 15.75
N ASN A 544 14.70 -12.11 16.51
CA ASN A 544 14.26 -11.81 17.87
C ASN A 544 13.70 -10.38 17.96
N PRO A 545 12.46 -10.14 17.46
CA PRO A 545 11.87 -8.81 17.41
C PRO A 545 11.70 -8.15 18.78
N VAL A 546 11.61 -8.95 19.87
CA VAL A 546 11.52 -8.44 21.25
C VAL A 546 12.83 -7.80 21.69
N GLU A 547 13.95 -8.45 21.41
CA GLU A 547 15.27 -7.91 21.76
C GLU A 547 15.59 -6.66 20.92
N TYR A 548 15.35 -6.72 19.61
CA TYR A 548 15.48 -5.55 18.75
C TYR A 548 14.64 -4.37 19.23
N ALA A 549 13.36 -4.61 19.55
CA ALA A 549 12.48 -3.56 20.02
C ALA A 549 12.93 -3.00 21.39
N LYS A 550 13.48 -3.84 22.27
CA LYS A 550 14.08 -3.40 23.53
C LYS A 550 15.29 -2.48 23.30
N GLU A 551 16.20 -2.87 22.43
CA GLU A 551 17.37 -2.05 22.05
C GLU A 551 16.95 -0.73 21.45
N ARG A 552 15.97 -0.73 20.54
CA ARG A 552 15.39 0.45 19.91
C ARG A 552 14.74 1.39 20.92
N LEU A 553 14.02 0.82 21.91
CA LEU A 553 13.40 1.58 22.99
C LEU A 553 14.46 2.26 23.85
N ILE A 554 15.54 1.55 24.23
CA ILE A 554 16.65 2.09 25.01
C ILE A 554 17.37 3.19 24.25
N LEU A 555 17.70 2.95 22.97
CA LEU A 555 18.29 3.96 22.09
C LEU A 555 17.44 5.23 22.04
N SER A 556 16.13 5.06 21.77
CA SER A 556 15.20 6.20 21.69
C SER A 556 15.16 7.02 22.99
N GLN A 557 15.14 6.35 24.15
CA GLN A 557 15.19 7.03 25.45
C GLN A 557 16.50 7.80 25.66
N SER A 558 17.63 7.27 25.18
CA SER A 558 18.94 7.91 25.32
C SER A 558 19.11 9.20 24.51
N LEU A 559 18.30 9.38 23.45
CA LEU A 559 18.34 10.58 22.60
C LEU A 559 17.66 11.80 23.25
N ILE A 560 16.69 11.58 24.15
CA ILE A 560 15.86 12.66 24.72
C ILE A 560 16.68 13.73 25.45
N PRO A 561 17.65 13.41 26.33
CA PRO A 561 18.37 14.42 27.09
C PRO A 561 19.13 15.42 26.24
N ASN A 562 19.64 15.01 25.08
CA ASN A 562 20.44 15.83 24.17
C ASN A 562 19.65 16.41 23.00
N LEU A 563 18.34 16.15 22.94
CA LEU A 563 17.50 16.48 21.80
C LEU A 563 17.55 17.96 21.40
N TYR A 564 17.54 18.86 22.38
CA TYR A 564 17.64 20.31 22.13
C TYR A 564 18.95 20.68 21.45
N GLU A 565 20.08 20.23 21.98
CA GLU A 565 21.40 20.57 21.42
C GLU A 565 21.58 19.97 20.03
N THR A 566 21.05 18.75 19.81
CA THR A 566 21.03 18.10 18.50
C THR A 566 20.27 18.92 17.45
N LEU A 567 19.11 19.46 17.80
CA LEU A 567 18.23 20.13 16.84
C LEU A 567 18.54 21.63 16.67
N LYS A 568 19.06 22.30 17.71
CA LYS A 568 19.45 23.72 17.70
C LYS A 568 20.44 24.05 16.58
N SER A 569 21.34 23.14 16.25
CA SER A 569 22.30 23.33 15.16
C SER A 569 21.68 23.26 13.75
N LYS A 570 20.41 22.83 13.63
CA LYS A 570 19.71 22.53 12.38
C LYS A 570 18.48 23.37 12.13
N SER A 571 17.97 24.06 13.15
CA SER A 571 16.74 24.85 13.04
C SER A 571 16.69 25.94 14.11
N ASP A 572 16.22 27.11 13.72
CA ASP A 572 15.98 28.23 14.65
C ASP A 572 14.59 28.13 15.32
N SER A 573 13.75 27.20 14.90
CA SER A 573 12.40 27.03 15.43
C SER A 573 12.35 26.13 16.66
N TRP A 574 11.72 26.61 17.72
CA TRP A 574 11.40 25.83 18.92
C TRP A 574 10.48 24.63 18.60
N GLU A 575 9.70 24.74 17.53
CA GLU A 575 8.87 23.64 17.07
C GLU A 575 9.67 22.40 16.70
N SER A 576 10.90 22.57 16.17
CA SER A 576 11.74 21.41 15.83
C SER A 576 12.05 20.53 17.04
N VAL A 577 12.15 21.11 18.26
CA VAL A 577 12.31 20.34 19.50
C VAL A 577 11.04 19.55 19.84
N TYR A 578 9.90 20.18 19.68
CA TYR A 578 8.61 19.52 19.88
C TYR A 578 8.38 18.36 18.90
N GLN A 579 8.65 18.58 17.63
CA GLN A 579 8.50 17.54 16.59
C GLN A 579 9.52 16.42 16.79
N GLY A 580 10.78 16.76 17.08
CA GLY A 580 11.83 15.78 17.37
C GLY A 580 11.45 14.88 18.56
N TYR A 581 10.91 15.46 19.62
CA TYR A 581 10.42 14.70 20.75
C TYR A 581 9.28 13.74 20.36
N ARG A 582 8.32 14.20 19.57
CA ARG A 582 7.20 13.35 19.09
C ARG A 582 7.69 12.17 18.25
N ILE A 583 8.68 12.39 17.38
CA ILE A 583 9.30 11.34 16.57
C ILE A 583 9.95 10.27 17.46
N VAL A 584 10.77 10.72 18.43
CA VAL A 584 11.45 9.81 19.36
C VAL A 584 10.44 9.05 20.23
N LEU A 585 9.42 9.76 20.75
CA LEU A 585 8.36 9.14 21.55
C LEU A 585 7.56 8.10 20.74
N ARG A 586 7.33 8.35 19.45
CA ARG A 586 6.67 7.38 18.57
C ARG A 586 7.47 6.09 18.46
N GLN A 587 8.79 6.16 18.30
CA GLN A 587 9.65 4.98 18.28
C GLN A 587 9.58 4.18 19.59
N ILE A 588 9.56 4.88 20.74
CA ILE A 588 9.37 4.26 22.06
C ILE A 588 8.03 3.49 22.10
N HIS A 589 6.95 4.09 21.62
CA HIS A 589 5.63 3.46 21.61
C HIS A 589 5.57 2.27 20.65
N THR A 590 6.09 2.40 19.44
CA THR A 590 6.15 1.31 18.45
C THR A 590 6.93 0.11 18.99
N SER A 591 8.09 0.35 19.60
CA SER A 591 8.88 -0.72 20.23
C SER A 591 8.10 -1.42 21.35
N ALA A 592 7.38 -0.68 22.18
CA ALA A 592 6.56 -1.27 23.24
C ALA A 592 5.37 -2.07 22.67
N GLU A 593 4.77 -1.63 21.56
CA GLU A 593 3.72 -2.36 20.87
C GLU A 593 4.25 -3.70 20.35
N ILE A 594 5.40 -3.73 19.67
CA ILE A 594 6.04 -4.95 19.15
C ILE A 594 6.28 -5.94 20.31
N ILE A 595 6.89 -5.49 21.41
CA ILE A 595 7.11 -6.33 22.60
C ILE A 595 5.80 -6.92 23.12
N SER A 596 4.72 -6.14 23.13
CA SER A 596 3.42 -6.57 23.66
C SER A 596 2.79 -7.71 22.87
N ARG A 597 3.12 -7.85 21.55
CA ARG A 597 2.49 -8.83 20.64
C ARG A 597 2.79 -10.29 21.00
N GLN A 598 3.84 -10.56 21.77
CA GLN A 598 4.13 -11.90 22.26
C GLN A 598 3.02 -12.45 23.16
N VAL A 599 2.34 -11.58 23.90
CA VAL A 599 1.27 -11.98 24.82
C VAL A 599 0.01 -12.36 24.04
N GLY A 600 -0.41 -13.62 24.20
CA GLY A 600 -1.49 -14.22 23.43
C GLY A 600 -1.12 -14.45 21.96
N GLY A 601 0.18 -14.44 21.63
CA GLY A 601 0.68 -14.73 20.31
C GLY A 601 0.62 -16.23 19.97
N VAL A 602 0.40 -16.51 18.68
CA VAL A 602 0.40 -17.87 18.11
C VAL A 602 1.14 -17.81 16.78
N TYR A 603 2.18 -18.61 16.64
CA TYR A 603 2.89 -18.79 15.38
C TYR A 603 2.01 -19.57 14.40
N VAL A 604 1.94 -19.12 13.17
CA VAL A 604 1.12 -19.71 12.10
C VAL A 604 2.01 -20.34 11.05
N ASN A 605 1.87 -21.64 10.83
CA ASN A 605 2.49 -22.36 9.71
C ASN A 605 1.47 -22.49 8.56
N ARG A 606 1.78 -21.89 7.40
CA ARG A 606 0.95 -21.93 6.18
C ARG A 606 1.27 -23.11 5.27
N GLY A 607 1.85 -24.20 5.81
CA GLY A 607 2.10 -25.43 5.08
C GLY A 607 0.82 -26.19 4.73
N TYR A 608 0.96 -27.17 3.84
CA TYR A 608 -0.07 -28.16 3.54
C TYR A 608 0.17 -29.43 4.37
N MET A 609 -0.87 -30.16 4.70
CA MET A 609 -0.74 -31.46 5.40
C MET A 609 0.20 -32.43 4.68
N SER A 610 0.33 -32.30 3.35
CA SER A 610 1.29 -33.08 2.55
C SER A 610 2.75 -32.65 2.68
N ASP A 611 3.02 -31.46 3.21
CA ASP A 611 4.38 -30.89 3.26
C ASP A 611 5.12 -31.28 4.55
N SER A 612 4.42 -31.29 5.68
CA SER A 612 4.98 -31.66 6.98
C SER A 612 3.91 -32.13 7.98
N GLU A 613 4.34 -32.86 9.02
CA GLU A 613 3.47 -33.20 10.15
C GLU A 613 3.32 -32.07 11.18
N GLU A 614 3.93 -30.92 10.94
CA GLU A 614 3.84 -29.78 11.86
C GLU A 614 2.44 -29.20 11.94
N SER A 615 2.01 -28.93 13.17
CA SER A 615 0.74 -28.28 13.41
C SER A 615 0.70 -26.88 12.81
N PRO A 616 -0.41 -26.44 12.19
CA PRO A 616 -0.55 -25.10 11.65
C PRO A 616 -0.47 -23.99 12.70
N TYR A 617 -0.68 -24.31 13.98
CA TYR A 617 -0.65 -23.37 15.09
C TYR A 617 0.28 -23.83 16.19
N LYS A 618 1.19 -22.95 16.63
CA LYS A 618 2.09 -23.17 17.78
C LYS A 618 2.06 -21.95 18.69
N VAL A 619 1.74 -22.13 19.94
CA VAL A 619 1.66 -21.03 20.93
C VAL A 619 3.03 -20.40 21.16
N VAL A 620 3.09 -19.11 21.37
CA VAL A 620 4.29 -18.42 21.86
C VAL A 620 4.66 -19.01 23.23
N PRO A 621 5.92 -19.41 23.47
CA PRO A 621 6.35 -20.02 24.74
C PRO A 621 5.99 -19.14 25.95
N TYR A 622 5.61 -19.77 27.04
CA TYR A 622 5.24 -19.10 28.29
C TYR A 622 6.31 -18.08 28.73
N GLU A 623 7.58 -18.47 28.68
CA GLU A 623 8.70 -17.61 29.09
C GLU A 623 8.84 -16.36 28.22
N ASN A 624 8.57 -16.47 26.89
CA ASN A 624 8.61 -15.32 26.00
C ASN A 624 7.49 -14.32 26.32
N GLN A 625 6.28 -14.81 26.60
CA GLN A 625 5.15 -13.96 27.01
C GLN A 625 5.45 -13.25 28.34
N LYS A 626 5.98 -13.97 29.33
CA LYS A 626 6.40 -13.40 30.63
C LYS A 626 7.54 -12.42 30.51
N ASN A 627 8.54 -12.72 29.68
CA ASN A 627 9.68 -11.84 29.45
C ASN A 627 9.26 -10.51 28.83
N SER A 628 8.31 -10.55 27.89
CA SER A 628 7.75 -9.33 27.26
C SER A 628 7.14 -8.40 28.31
N ILE A 629 6.36 -8.92 29.25
CA ILE A 629 5.81 -8.11 30.35
C ILE A 629 6.93 -7.57 31.26
N LYS A 630 7.94 -8.38 31.58
CA LYS A 630 9.10 -7.92 32.38
C LYS A 630 9.85 -6.77 31.72
N ILE A 631 10.07 -6.85 30.40
CA ILE A 631 10.74 -5.80 29.62
C ILE A 631 9.89 -4.52 29.62
N LEU A 632 8.58 -4.63 29.34
CA LEU A 632 7.68 -3.48 29.35
C LEU A 632 7.61 -2.82 30.74
N ASN A 633 7.59 -3.60 31.81
CA ASN A 633 7.61 -3.09 33.18
C ASN A 633 8.88 -2.30 33.49
N LYS A 634 10.03 -2.80 33.04
CA LYS A 634 11.32 -2.20 33.34
C LYS A 634 11.60 -0.96 32.50
N TYR A 635 11.23 -0.95 31.22
CA TYR A 635 11.68 0.08 30.27
C TYR A 635 10.54 0.99 29.78
N TYR A 636 9.28 0.60 29.91
CA TYR A 636 8.16 1.36 29.35
C TYR A 636 7.12 1.82 30.38
N PHE A 637 6.73 0.96 31.33
CA PHE A 637 5.78 1.34 32.38
C PHE A 637 6.46 1.97 33.63
N ASP A 638 7.78 1.85 33.78
CA ASP A 638 8.51 2.61 34.79
C ASP A 638 8.52 4.10 34.42
N SER A 639 7.78 4.89 35.18
CA SER A 639 7.58 6.33 34.93
C SER A 639 8.91 7.13 34.88
N ARG A 640 9.96 6.66 35.53
CA ARG A 640 11.30 7.28 35.51
C ARG A 640 11.96 7.17 34.15
N LYS A 641 11.65 6.12 33.38
CA LYS A 641 12.21 5.86 32.04
C LYS A 641 11.59 6.74 30.96
N LEU A 642 10.40 7.26 31.20
CA LEU A 642 9.70 8.17 30.30
C LEU A 642 9.73 9.63 30.80
N SER A 643 10.46 9.91 31.89
CA SER A 643 10.61 11.28 32.39
C SER A 643 11.44 12.12 31.43
N ILE A 644 11.05 13.37 31.27
CA ILE A 644 11.70 14.35 30.40
C ILE A 644 12.41 15.40 31.25
N PRO A 645 13.65 15.72 30.93
CA PRO A 645 14.36 16.82 31.59
C PRO A 645 13.60 18.14 31.45
N ALA A 646 13.51 18.93 32.51
CA ALA A 646 12.77 20.19 32.52
C ALA A 646 13.29 21.18 31.45
N ASN A 647 14.60 21.19 31.21
CA ASN A 647 15.24 22.01 30.18
C ASN A 647 14.88 21.61 28.73
N ILE A 648 14.35 20.41 28.50
CA ILE A 648 13.81 19.98 27.21
C ILE A 648 12.31 20.30 27.16
N ALA A 649 11.55 19.92 28.19
CA ALA A 649 10.12 20.16 28.26
C ALA A 649 9.73 21.64 28.08
N SER A 650 10.49 22.54 28.68
CA SER A 650 10.26 23.99 28.58
C SER A 650 10.61 24.60 27.21
N LYS A 651 11.27 23.85 26.32
CA LYS A 651 11.67 24.31 24.99
C LYS A 651 10.79 23.74 23.86
N MET A 652 9.75 23.01 24.20
CA MET A 652 8.82 22.44 23.25
C MET A 652 7.69 23.43 22.96
N GLN A 653 7.69 24.03 21.78
CA GLN A 653 6.65 24.94 21.34
C GLN A 653 5.94 24.38 20.14
N LYS A 654 4.60 24.42 20.14
CA LYS A 654 3.80 24.11 18.95
C LYS A 654 3.88 25.25 17.95
N GLU A 655 3.84 24.92 16.67
CA GLU A 655 3.72 25.90 15.60
C GLU A 655 2.46 26.76 15.82
N ARG A 656 2.63 28.06 15.60
CA ARG A 656 1.53 28.99 15.51
C ARG A 656 1.50 29.60 14.12
N ARG A 657 0.51 29.20 13.33
CA ARG A 657 0.32 29.71 11.97
C ARG A 657 -0.68 30.86 11.98
N SER A 658 -0.22 32.08 11.64
CA SER A 658 -1.03 33.31 11.49
C SER A 658 -2.15 33.51 12.54
N PHE A 659 -3.30 33.99 12.13
CA PHE A 659 -4.48 34.15 12.97
C PHE A 659 -5.32 32.87 12.94
N ASP A 660 -5.10 31.95 13.88
CA ASP A 660 -5.95 30.80 14.09
C ASP A 660 -6.82 31.03 15.33
N PHE A 661 -8.06 31.43 15.09
CA PHE A 661 -9.01 31.78 16.17
C PHE A 661 -9.36 30.58 17.06
N PHE A 662 -9.36 29.37 16.47
CA PHE A 662 -9.68 28.10 17.14
C PHE A 662 -8.44 27.27 17.48
N GLY A 663 -7.26 27.74 17.11
CA GLY A 663 -5.99 27.06 17.35
C GLY A 663 -5.67 26.96 18.84
N GLN A 664 -5.10 25.81 19.22
CA GLN A 664 -4.65 25.58 20.59
C GLN A 664 -3.31 26.28 20.83
N THR A 665 -3.28 27.25 21.73
CA THR A 665 -2.07 27.97 22.15
C THR A 665 -1.43 27.41 23.43
N GLU A 666 -1.98 26.30 23.95
CA GLU A 666 -1.45 25.69 25.18
C GLU A 666 -0.08 25.03 24.95
N ASP A 667 0.65 24.87 26.04
CA ASP A 667 1.88 24.09 26.10
C ASP A 667 1.66 22.61 25.69
N PRO A 668 2.69 21.88 25.29
CA PRO A 668 2.58 20.48 24.97
C PRO A 668 2.10 19.65 26.17
N LYS A 669 1.04 18.89 26.01
CA LYS A 669 0.52 17.99 27.04
C LYS A 669 1.32 16.68 27.01
N ILE A 670 2.59 16.73 27.45
CA ILE A 670 3.55 15.64 27.37
C ILE A 670 3.03 14.37 28.07
N HIS A 671 2.48 14.50 29.27
CA HIS A 671 1.91 13.36 29.99
C HIS A 671 0.77 12.69 29.21
N ASN A 672 -0.07 13.47 28.50
CA ASN A 672 -1.14 12.92 27.68
C ASN A 672 -0.59 12.15 26.47
N MET A 673 0.51 12.63 25.85
CA MET A 673 1.14 11.91 24.74
C MET A 673 1.69 10.55 25.19
N ILE A 674 2.38 10.53 26.32
CA ILE A 674 2.88 9.28 26.93
C ILE A 674 1.71 8.34 27.27
N LEU A 675 0.68 8.88 27.93
CA LEU A 675 -0.50 8.11 28.34
C LEU A 675 -1.24 7.50 27.13
N LYS A 676 -1.37 8.22 26.02
CA LYS A 676 -1.97 7.69 24.79
C LYS A 676 -1.24 6.44 24.29
N GLY A 677 0.08 6.47 24.21
CA GLY A 677 0.87 5.31 23.81
C GLY A 677 0.74 4.13 24.78
N GLN A 678 0.78 4.40 26.09
CA GLN A 678 0.60 3.36 27.11
C GLN A 678 -0.78 2.73 27.07
N LYS A 679 -1.84 3.52 26.87
CA LYS A 679 -3.20 3.02 26.65
C LYS A 679 -3.29 2.08 25.45
N ARG A 680 -2.56 2.34 24.38
CA ARG A 680 -2.57 1.49 23.20
C ARG A 680 -1.97 0.12 23.48
N VAL A 681 -0.86 0.05 24.21
CA VAL A 681 -0.27 -1.22 24.66
C VAL A 681 -1.22 -1.97 25.59
N ILE A 682 -1.83 -1.28 26.57
CA ILE A 682 -2.82 -1.87 27.47
C ILE A 682 -4.04 -2.38 26.69
N LYS A 683 -4.49 -1.63 25.68
CA LYS A 683 -5.61 -2.04 24.81
C LYS A 683 -5.35 -3.37 24.09
N HIS A 684 -4.09 -3.70 23.76
CA HIS A 684 -3.76 -5.03 23.25
C HIS A 684 -4.03 -6.10 24.31
N PHE A 685 -3.53 -5.92 25.52
CA PHE A 685 -3.66 -6.89 26.62
C PHE A 685 -5.11 -7.09 27.09
N THR A 686 -5.94 -6.05 27.00
CA THR A 686 -7.36 -6.08 27.39
C THR A 686 -8.31 -6.34 26.22
N ASN A 687 -7.79 -6.52 25.01
CA ASN A 687 -8.61 -6.81 23.85
C ASN A 687 -9.30 -8.16 23.98
N SER A 688 -10.62 -8.21 23.77
CA SER A 688 -11.41 -9.43 23.93
C SER A 688 -10.94 -10.60 23.07
N LYS A 689 -10.41 -10.33 21.85
CA LYS A 689 -9.84 -11.36 20.96
C LYS A 689 -8.55 -11.93 21.53
N VAL A 690 -7.69 -11.10 22.12
CA VAL A 690 -6.43 -11.54 22.75
C VAL A 690 -6.73 -12.37 23.99
N LEU A 691 -7.66 -11.93 24.85
CA LEU A 691 -8.06 -12.67 26.07
C LEU A 691 -8.70 -14.03 25.74
N LYS A 692 -9.57 -14.07 24.72
CA LYS A 692 -10.14 -15.34 24.24
C LYS A 692 -9.05 -16.27 23.72
N ARG A 693 -8.11 -15.75 22.91
CA ARG A 693 -7.01 -16.52 22.38
C ARG A 693 -6.09 -17.08 23.48
N LEU A 694 -5.79 -16.31 24.53
CA LEU A 694 -5.06 -16.82 25.70
C LEU A 694 -5.77 -17.99 26.36
N THR A 695 -7.11 -17.96 26.42
CA THR A 695 -7.92 -19.04 26.98
C THR A 695 -7.99 -20.22 26.01
N ASP A 696 -8.39 -20.00 24.78
CA ASP A 696 -8.64 -21.06 23.81
C ASP A 696 -7.36 -21.82 23.43
N SER A 697 -6.23 -21.11 23.33
CA SER A 697 -4.92 -21.72 23.02
C SER A 697 -4.38 -22.62 24.14
N SER A 698 -4.99 -22.61 25.33
CA SER A 698 -4.68 -23.58 26.38
C SER A 698 -5.00 -25.03 25.94
N LEU A 699 -5.92 -25.20 25.00
CA LEU A 699 -6.27 -26.50 24.40
C LEU A 699 -5.11 -27.12 23.61
N TYR A 700 -4.16 -26.28 23.12
CA TYR A 700 -2.99 -26.72 22.36
C TYR A 700 -1.67 -26.17 22.92
N GLY A 701 -1.63 -25.97 24.26
CA GLY A 701 -0.39 -25.85 25.05
C GLY A 701 -0.06 -24.49 25.64
N ASN A 702 -0.91 -23.45 25.50
CA ASN A 702 -0.69 -22.18 26.19
C ASN A 702 -0.85 -22.34 27.70
N LYS A 703 0.14 -21.83 28.47
CA LYS A 703 0.15 -21.83 29.91
C LYS A 703 -0.04 -20.46 30.54
N TYR A 704 0.10 -19.37 29.76
CA TYR A 704 -0.06 -18.00 30.23
C TYR A 704 -1.52 -17.58 30.11
N LEU A 705 -2.23 -17.58 31.22
CA LEU A 705 -3.68 -17.34 31.28
C LEU A 705 -4.02 -15.87 31.56
N PRO A 706 -5.24 -15.42 31.24
CA PRO A 706 -5.69 -14.04 31.50
C PRO A 706 -5.53 -13.60 32.95
N SER A 707 -5.78 -14.49 33.90
CA SER A 707 -5.62 -14.20 35.34
C SER A 707 -4.18 -13.86 35.72
N GLU A 708 -3.22 -14.54 35.13
CA GLU A 708 -1.80 -14.27 35.33
C GLU A 708 -1.37 -12.97 34.65
N LEU A 709 -1.83 -12.73 33.41
CA LEU A 709 -1.63 -11.48 32.73
C LEU A 709 -2.10 -10.27 33.53
N PHE A 710 -3.32 -10.31 34.08
CA PHE A 710 -3.85 -9.22 34.89
C PHE A 710 -3.09 -9.04 36.21
N LYS A 711 -2.62 -10.12 36.83
CA LYS A 711 -1.74 -10.05 38.00
C LYS A 711 -0.44 -9.32 37.68
N ASP A 712 0.20 -9.68 36.56
CA ASP A 712 1.46 -9.07 36.13
C ASP A 712 1.28 -7.60 35.76
N LEU A 713 0.23 -7.24 35.01
CA LEU A 713 -0.10 -5.84 34.67
C LEU A 713 -0.43 -5.03 35.94
N SER A 714 -1.21 -5.57 36.86
CA SER A 714 -1.53 -4.88 38.11
C SER A 714 -0.29 -4.62 38.93
N SER A 715 0.60 -5.60 39.04
CA SER A 715 1.87 -5.42 39.76
C SER A 715 2.75 -4.35 39.13
N SER A 716 2.72 -4.20 37.78
CA SER A 716 3.50 -3.22 37.01
C SER A 716 2.98 -1.81 37.19
N ILE A 717 1.70 -1.63 36.91
CA ILE A 717 1.04 -0.30 36.87
C ILE A 717 0.90 0.28 38.28
N PHE A 718 0.80 -0.59 39.32
CA PHE A 718 0.57 -0.15 40.68
C PHE A 718 1.79 -0.26 41.61
N ASN A 719 2.95 -0.66 41.10
CA ASN A 719 4.16 -0.82 41.90
C ASN A 719 4.63 0.48 42.59
N GLU A 720 4.33 1.64 41.98
CA GLU A 720 4.69 2.96 42.56
C GLU A 720 3.90 3.37 43.80
N LYS A 721 2.84 2.65 44.16
CA LYS A 721 2.12 2.90 45.46
C LYS A 721 3.04 2.84 46.68
N LYS A 722 4.22 2.23 46.54
CA LYS A 722 5.23 2.14 47.60
C LYS A 722 6.15 3.37 47.64
N SER A 723 6.07 4.27 46.65
CA SER A 723 6.85 5.50 46.66
C SER A 723 6.10 6.64 47.36
N ARG A 724 6.78 7.38 48.22
CA ARG A 724 6.23 8.57 48.89
C ARG A 724 6.03 9.78 47.94
N ARG A 725 6.59 9.76 46.73
CA ARG A 725 6.43 10.82 45.73
C ARG A 725 6.10 10.17 44.38
N LEU A 726 4.90 10.43 43.90
CA LEU A 726 4.50 10.08 42.52
C LEU A 726 4.98 11.18 41.58
N ASN A 727 5.59 10.82 40.45
CA ASN A 727 5.87 11.77 39.38
C ASN A 727 4.62 12.03 38.53
N GLY A 728 4.64 13.05 37.65
CA GLY A 728 3.49 13.44 36.85
C GLY A 728 2.97 12.32 35.94
N ILE A 729 3.84 11.40 35.48
CA ILE A 729 3.47 10.25 34.66
C ILE A 729 2.69 9.23 35.53
N ALA A 730 3.17 8.92 36.73
CA ALA A 730 2.47 8.05 37.67
C ALA A 730 1.12 8.61 38.10
N VAL A 731 0.99 9.94 38.23
CA VAL A 731 -0.28 10.60 38.50
C VAL A 731 -1.24 10.46 37.32
N SER A 732 -0.79 10.48 36.07
CA SER A 732 -1.63 10.26 34.89
C SER A 732 -2.28 8.86 34.87
N TYR A 733 -1.65 7.85 35.49
CA TYR A 733 -2.27 6.53 35.68
C TYR A 733 -3.49 6.56 36.61
N THR A 734 -3.61 7.53 37.50
CA THR A 734 -4.80 7.67 38.36
C THR A 734 -6.04 8.04 37.54
N HIS A 735 -5.88 8.72 36.40
CA HIS A 735 -6.97 9.00 35.46
C HIS A 735 -7.43 7.76 34.70
N LEU A 736 -6.56 6.81 34.42
CA LEU A 736 -6.93 5.49 33.91
C LEU A 736 -7.85 4.74 34.89
N ARG A 737 -7.59 4.86 36.18
CA ARG A 737 -8.41 4.22 37.23
C ARG A 737 -9.81 4.83 37.36
N ALA A 738 -9.93 6.16 37.25
CA ALA A 738 -11.19 6.84 37.41
C ALA A 738 -12.16 6.55 36.26
N HIS A 739 -11.65 6.32 35.03
CA HIS A 739 -12.48 5.97 33.88
C HIS A 739 -13.01 4.54 33.90
N GLU A 740 -12.23 3.58 34.41
CA GLU A 740 -12.67 2.17 34.49
C GLU A 740 -13.64 1.91 35.61
N THR A 741 -13.58 2.68 36.70
CA THR A 741 -14.53 2.54 37.83
C THR A 741 -15.85 3.28 37.61
N SER A 742 -15.98 4.15 36.64
CA SER A 742 -17.23 4.84 36.31
C SER A 742 -18.08 4.15 35.22
N THR A 743 -17.63 3.00 34.71
CA THR A 743 -18.32 2.23 33.67
C THR A 743 -18.94 0.91 34.19
N TYR A 744 -18.98 0.72 35.53
CA TYR A 744 -19.70 -0.38 36.17
C TYR A 744 -20.78 0.16 37.11
#